data_2ebdaffef961f71abc935f75eff67658
#
_entry.id   2ebdaffef961f71abc935f75eff67658
#
_cell.length_a   1.000
_cell.length_b   1.000
_cell.length_c   1.000
_cell.angle_alpha   90.00
_cell.angle_beta   90.00
_cell.angle_gamma   90.00
#
_symmetry.space_group_name_H-M   'P 1'
#
loop_
_entity.id
_entity.type
_entity.pdbx_description
1 polymer ?
#
loop_
_entity_poly.entity_id
_entity_poly.type
_entity_poly.pdbx_seq_one_letter_code
_entity_poly.pdbx_strand_id
1 'polypeptide(L)'
;MIAPLSHRWRVWFALLLTLVLLGSAARAEDGYRLWLRYDPIADSALRQAYARSLTEIVMNEPPSRFGAATLAATRDELVRGLHGLLGTDVPVVAKATRDGALLVGTPENPDLLPLVSERDLRAASEEGYILRHVVVDGHPRVLLMANHNIGLLYGAFALLRELQLNHPIDHLDMVSAPRIQRRLLNHWDDLNRFVERGYAGRSLWEWFQLPDYVDPRYRDYGRANASLGINGTVLNNVNADPLILTSDYLRKVAAIANALRPYGMRVYLSVRFSAPVEVGDLTTADPFDPAVQRWWSAKADEIYRLIPDFGGFLVKANSEGQPGPQNYGRTHADGANMMADALVPHGGVVIWRAFVYDDKNHEDRAKQAYDEFKPLDGKFHSNVIIQVKNGPIDFMPREPFHPLFGAMPRTPLSLELQITQEYLGGSIHLAHLGPMWKEVLDSDTHADGPGSTVGRIVDGSLEHHGISMIAGVANIGTDRNWCGHPLDAANWYAFGRLAWDYTLGTDTIADEWTRMTFSNDPRVVRTITKMLLESREAVVNYEMPLGLHHIMASDHHYGPGPWVNDMKRADWNPTYYHRADAEGLGFDRTATGSNALAQYAPPVAKAWGDLATCPDTLLLWFHHVPWTYRMRSGRTMWDELCLHYQHGVDTVREWQKSWDALHGSIDDERWSHVKVLLARQEREARQWRDACTQYFQTFSKLPLPVGVEPPEHPLAYYEAIKLHYVPGSAEAK
;
A
#
# COMPACT_ATOMS: atom_id res chain seq x y z
N MET A 1 -57.70 35.26 -23.80
CA MET A 1 -57.18 34.99 -25.16
C MET A 1 -55.64 35.05 -25.06
N ILE A 2 -54.99 33.91 -25.05
CA ILE A 2 -53.52 33.82 -25.01
C ILE A 2 -53.05 33.70 -26.48
N ALA A 3 -52.31 34.70 -26.96
CA ALA A 3 -51.78 34.74 -28.30
C ALA A 3 -50.78 33.60 -28.55
N PRO A 4 -50.76 32.93 -29.70
CA PRO A 4 -49.79 31.87 -29.97
C PRO A 4 -48.42 32.43 -30.18
N LEU A 5 -47.44 31.89 -29.41
CA LEU A 5 -46.00 32.16 -29.55
C LEU A 5 -45.57 31.92 -31.02
N SER A 6 -44.87 32.92 -31.60
CA SER A 6 -44.42 32.89 -32.97
C SER A 6 -43.47 31.71 -33.26
N HIS A 7 -43.49 31.21 -34.50
CA HIS A 7 -42.71 30.03 -34.93
C HIS A 7 -41.21 30.14 -34.63
N ARG A 8 -40.66 31.34 -34.59
CA ARG A 8 -39.25 31.64 -34.20
C ARG A 8 -38.93 31.30 -32.76
N TRP A 9 -39.84 31.59 -31.81
CA TRP A 9 -39.65 31.25 -30.40
C TRP A 9 -39.74 29.74 -30.14
N ARG A 10 -40.52 29.01 -30.91
CA ARG A 10 -40.57 27.54 -30.83
C ARG A 10 -39.29 26.88 -31.32
N VAL A 11 -38.67 27.41 -32.38
CA VAL A 11 -37.37 26.92 -32.89
C VAL A 11 -36.25 27.23 -31.92
N TRP A 12 -36.22 28.42 -31.31
CA TRP A 12 -35.22 28.77 -30.30
C TRP A 12 -35.39 27.96 -29.00
N PHE A 13 -36.62 27.67 -28.57
CA PHE A 13 -36.90 26.81 -27.41
C PHE A 13 -36.53 25.35 -27.70
N ALA A 14 -36.78 24.86 -28.90
CA ALA A 14 -36.39 23.52 -29.32
C ALA A 14 -34.83 23.40 -29.44
N LEU A 15 -34.16 24.42 -29.97
CA LEU A 15 -32.69 24.50 -30.01
C LEU A 15 -32.06 24.61 -28.60
N LEU A 16 -32.63 25.40 -27.70
CA LEU A 16 -32.21 25.47 -26.30
C LEU A 16 -32.46 24.14 -25.58
N LEU A 17 -33.61 23.49 -25.80
CA LEU A 17 -33.90 22.18 -25.20
C LEU A 17 -32.99 21.09 -25.77
N THR A 18 -32.63 21.15 -27.06
CA THR A 18 -31.68 20.19 -27.65
C THR A 18 -30.24 20.48 -27.19
N LEU A 19 -29.85 21.74 -26.98
CA LEU A 19 -28.56 22.10 -26.37
C LEU A 19 -28.47 21.69 -24.88
N VAL A 20 -29.58 21.74 -24.14
CA VAL A 20 -29.65 21.26 -22.74
C VAL A 20 -29.70 19.73 -22.69
N LEU A 21 -30.24 19.07 -23.72
CA LEU A 21 -30.26 17.59 -23.82
C LEU A 21 -28.95 17.02 -24.40
N LEU A 22 -28.15 17.83 -25.11
CA LEU A 22 -26.83 17.48 -25.60
C LEU A 22 -25.70 17.82 -24.61
N GLY A 23 -26.01 18.53 -23.54
CA GLY A 23 -25.17 18.51 -22.35
C GLY A 23 -25.21 17.09 -21.81
N SER A 24 -24.35 16.21 -22.33
CA SER A 24 -23.97 15.03 -21.60
C SER A 24 -23.71 15.53 -20.18
N ALA A 25 -24.54 15.10 -19.22
CA ALA A 25 -24.24 15.30 -17.83
C ALA A 25 -22.87 14.62 -17.62
N ALA A 26 -21.81 15.41 -17.78
CA ALA A 26 -20.51 15.06 -17.26
C ALA A 26 -20.75 14.87 -15.77
N ARG A 27 -21.04 13.63 -15.38
CA ARG A 27 -21.09 13.29 -13.95
C ARG A 27 -19.71 13.61 -13.46
N ALA A 28 -19.60 14.59 -12.57
CA ALA A 28 -18.37 14.90 -11.90
C ALA A 28 -17.81 13.57 -11.35
N GLU A 29 -16.58 13.25 -11.72
CA GLU A 29 -15.90 12.05 -11.23
C GLU A 29 -15.25 12.40 -9.89
N ASP A 30 -15.78 11.81 -8.85
CA ASP A 30 -15.37 12.10 -7.46
C ASP A 30 -14.32 11.11 -6.92
N GLY A 31 -13.83 10.21 -7.75
CA GLY A 31 -12.85 9.18 -7.40
C GLY A 31 -13.41 7.95 -6.69
N TYR A 32 -14.71 7.92 -6.36
CA TYR A 32 -15.31 6.78 -5.65
C TYR A 32 -15.18 5.46 -6.40
N ARG A 33 -15.26 5.47 -7.74
CA ARG A 33 -15.18 4.27 -8.59
C ARG A 33 -13.76 3.71 -8.71
N LEU A 34 -12.74 4.42 -8.22
CA LEU A 34 -11.33 4.05 -8.31
C LEU A 34 -10.92 3.74 -9.76
N TRP A 35 -10.18 2.65 -9.98
CA TRP A 35 -9.81 2.08 -11.29
C TRP A 35 -10.88 1.12 -11.87
N LEU A 36 -12.03 0.97 -11.20
CA LEU A 36 -13.14 0.09 -11.58
C LEU A 36 -14.27 0.89 -12.23
N ARG A 37 -13.93 1.87 -13.05
CA ARG A 37 -14.86 2.81 -13.65
C ARG A 37 -15.70 2.16 -14.76
N TYR A 38 -15.08 1.31 -15.57
CA TYR A 38 -15.69 0.65 -16.72
C TYR A 38 -16.42 1.62 -17.66
N ASP A 39 -15.79 2.79 -17.89
CA ASP A 39 -16.30 3.76 -18.85
C ASP A 39 -16.25 3.16 -20.28
N PRO A 40 -17.20 3.49 -21.17
CA PRO A 40 -17.23 2.92 -22.51
C PRO A 40 -15.93 3.13 -23.27
N ILE A 41 -15.42 2.08 -23.91
CA ILE A 41 -14.23 2.15 -24.74
C ILE A 41 -14.44 3.17 -25.85
N ALA A 42 -13.58 4.20 -25.88
CA ALA A 42 -13.73 5.34 -26.78
C ALA A 42 -13.54 4.97 -28.26
N ASP A 43 -12.58 4.06 -28.55
CA ASP A 43 -12.38 3.51 -29.89
C ASP A 43 -13.54 2.60 -30.28
N SER A 44 -14.39 3.08 -31.18
CA SER A 44 -15.58 2.35 -31.61
C SER A 44 -15.27 1.05 -32.36
N ALA A 45 -14.14 0.99 -33.10
CA ALA A 45 -13.75 -0.20 -33.85
C ALA A 45 -13.27 -1.30 -32.87
N LEU A 46 -12.46 -0.91 -31.88
CA LEU A 46 -11.99 -1.81 -30.83
C LEU A 46 -13.18 -2.29 -29.96
N ARG A 47 -14.06 -1.38 -29.56
CA ARG A 47 -15.27 -1.74 -28.80
C ARG A 47 -16.13 -2.76 -29.53
N GLN A 48 -16.33 -2.59 -30.85
CA GLN A 48 -17.07 -3.56 -31.67
C GLN A 48 -16.31 -4.89 -31.82
N ALA A 49 -14.97 -4.87 -31.89
CA ALA A 49 -14.17 -6.08 -31.92
C ALA A 49 -14.36 -6.88 -30.61
N TYR A 50 -14.29 -6.24 -29.47
CA TYR A 50 -14.57 -6.88 -28.17
C TYR A 50 -16.01 -7.39 -28.05
N ALA A 51 -16.99 -6.61 -28.51
CA ALA A 51 -18.39 -7.02 -28.50
C ALA A 51 -18.65 -8.28 -29.37
N ARG A 52 -17.89 -8.49 -30.46
CA ARG A 52 -17.95 -9.74 -31.25
C ARG A 52 -17.27 -10.92 -30.54
N SER A 53 -16.25 -10.68 -29.74
CA SER A 53 -15.52 -11.72 -29.02
C SER A 53 -16.12 -12.08 -27.67
N LEU A 54 -17.05 -11.27 -27.15
CA LEU A 54 -17.67 -11.39 -25.81
C LEU A 54 -19.18 -11.22 -25.93
N THR A 55 -19.83 -12.08 -26.72
CA THR A 55 -21.27 -11.99 -27.04
C THR A 55 -22.17 -12.53 -25.94
N GLU A 56 -21.65 -13.45 -25.12
CA GLU A 56 -22.36 -14.09 -24.00
C GLU A 56 -21.33 -14.61 -22.97
N ILE A 57 -21.78 -14.72 -21.72
CA ILE A 57 -20.99 -15.32 -20.62
C ILE A 57 -21.56 -16.70 -20.37
N VAL A 58 -20.75 -17.74 -20.56
CA VAL A 58 -21.15 -19.12 -20.29
C VAL A 58 -20.64 -19.51 -18.92
N MET A 59 -21.57 -19.59 -17.95
CA MET A 59 -21.29 -20.03 -16.57
C MET A 59 -22.31 -21.11 -16.22
N ASN A 60 -21.85 -22.33 -16.08
CA ASN A 60 -22.68 -23.46 -15.69
C ASN A 60 -21.98 -24.18 -14.53
N GLU A 61 -22.11 -23.64 -13.33
CA GLU A 61 -21.53 -24.26 -12.16
C GLU A 61 -22.64 -24.76 -11.22
N PRO A 62 -22.52 -26.00 -10.75
CA PRO A 62 -23.44 -26.51 -9.72
C PRO A 62 -23.28 -25.63 -8.47
N PRO A 63 -24.36 -25.34 -7.73
CA PRO A 63 -24.30 -24.55 -6.51
C PRO A 63 -23.54 -25.34 -5.44
N SER A 64 -22.22 -25.13 -5.35
CA SER A 64 -21.46 -25.65 -4.22
C SER A 64 -21.81 -24.82 -2.97
N ARG A 65 -21.90 -25.48 -1.81
CA ARG A 65 -22.18 -24.81 -0.54
C ARG A 65 -21.12 -23.77 -0.15
N PHE A 66 -19.89 -23.98 -0.59
CA PHE A 66 -18.76 -23.08 -0.39
C PHE A 66 -18.38 -22.46 -1.72
N GLY A 67 -18.35 -21.13 -1.79
CA GLY A 67 -17.95 -20.39 -3.00
C GLY A 67 -19.07 -19.87 -3.88
N ALA A 68 -20.35 -20.21 -3.61
CA ALA A 68 -21.49 -19.68 -4.37
C ALA A 68 -21.53 -18.13 -4.36
N ALA A 69 -21.20 -17.51 -3.23
CA ALA A 69 -21.17 -16.05 -3.12
C ALA A 69 -20.05 -15.43 -3.96
N THR A 70 -18.87 -16.07 -4.02
CA THR A 70 -17.73 -15.63 -4.85
C THR A 70 -18.06 -15.80 -6.34
N LEU A 71 -18.70 -16.90 -6.71
CA LEU A 71 -19.14 -17.11 -8.10
C LEU A 71 -20.20 -16.09 -8.52
N ALA A 72 -21.14 -15.77 -7.62
CA ALA A 72 -22.10 -14.68 -7.85
C ALA A 72 -21.40 -13.32 -8.02
N ALA A 73 -20.40 -13.02 -7.18
CA ALA A 73 -19.58 -11.82 -7.31
C ALA A 73 -18.84 -11.77 -8.66
N THR A 74 -18.29 -12.91 -9.11
CA THR A 74 -17.64 -13.05 -10.43
C THR A 74 -18.60 -12.72 -11.57
N ARG A 75 -19.80 -13.32 -11.56
CA ARG A 75 -20.85 -13.06 -12.55
C ARG A 75 -21.25 -11.60 -12.56
N ASP A 76 -21.54 -11.05 -11.39
CA ASP A 76 -22.04 -9.67 -11.27
C ASP A 76 -20.97 -8.66 -11.72
N GLU A 77 -19.68 -8.97 -11.48
CA GLU A 77 -18.59 -8.13 -11.94
C GLU A 77 -18.38 -8.19 -13.46
N LEU A 78 -18.42 -9.38 -14.05
CA LEU A 78 -18.35 -9.55 -15.52
C LEU A 78 -19.50 -8.84 -16.21
N VAL A 79 -20.73 -9.03 -15.73
CA VAL A 79 -21.93 -8.35 -16.30
C VAL A 79 -21.78 -6.84 -16.21
N ARG A 80 -21.42 -6.31 -15.04
CA ARG A 80 -21.22 -4.87 -14.81
C ARG A 80 -20.13 -4.30 -15.69
N GLY A 81 -18.96 -4.96 -15.69
CA GLY A 81 -17.78 -4.49 -16.41
C GLY A 81 -17.98 -4.52 -17.91
N LEU A 82 -18.50 -5.61 -18.46
CA LEU A 82 -18.77 -5.73 -19.90
C LEU A 82 -19.87 -4.77 -20.35
N HIS A 83 -20.97 -4.62 -19.58
CA HIS A 83 -21.98 -3.61 -19.88
C HIS A 83 -21.38 -2.20 -19.96
N GLY A 84 -20.58 -1.81 -18.97
CA GLY A 84 -19.94 -0.49 -18.95
C GLY A 84 -19.00 -0.26 -20.14
N LEU A 85 -18.09 -1.20 -20.39
CA LEU A 85 -17.06 -1.09 -21.43
C LEU A 85 -17.61 -1.18 -22.85
N LEU A 86 -18.59 -2.08 -23.08
CA LEU A 86 -19.14 -2.33 -24.42
C LEU A 86 -20.37 -1.47 -24.72
N GLY A 87 -21.07 -0.96 -23.70
CA GLY A 87 -22.30 -0.22 -23.82
C GLY A 87 -23.52 -1.08 -24.22
N THR A 88 -23.42 -2.40 -24.06
CA THR A 88 -24.47 -3.38 -24.39
C THR A 88 -24.51 -4.47 -23.34
N ASP A 89 -25.68 -5.06 -23.12
CA ASP A 89 -25.84 -6.19 -22.21
C ASP A 89 -25.25 -7.47 -22.81
N VAL A 90 -24.45 -8.16 -22.01
CA VAL A 90 -23.89 -9.47 -22.33
C VAL A 90 -24.61 -10.51 -21.48
N PRO A 91 -25.45 -11.38 -22.08
CA PRO A 91 -26.28 -12.33 -21.34
C PRO A 91 -25.43 -13.43 -20.71
N VAL A 92 -25.85 -13.87 -19.52
CA VAL A 92 -25.29 -15.07 -18.87
C VAL A 92 -26.14 -16.27 -19.24
N VAL A 93 -25.50 -17.31 -19.77
CA VAL A 93 -26.17 -18.52 -20.29
C VAL A 93 -25.48 -19.78 -19.74
N ALA A 94 -26.22 -20.88 -19.67
CA ALA A 94 -25.68 -22.15 -19.21
C ALA A 94 -24.85 -22.89 -20.30
N LYS A 95 -25.12 -22.61 -21.58
CA LYS A 95 -24.44 -23.24 -22.71
C LYS A 95 -24.25 -22.21 -23.82
N ALA A 96 -23.10 -22.27 -24.49
CA ALA A 96 -22.79 -21.39 -25.61
C ALA A 96 -23.79 -21.55 -26.75
N THR A 97 -24.35 -20.43 -27.21
CA THR A 97 -25.33 -20.34 -28.30
C THR A 97 -24.85 -19.50 -29.49
N ARG A 98 -23.76 -18.74 -29.29
CA ARG A 98 -23.22 -17.77 -30.25
C ARG A 98 -21.71 -17.93 -30.40
N ASP A 99 -21.18 -17.38 -31.48
CA ASP A 99 -19.72 -17.14 -31.59
C ASP A 99 -19.27 -16.05 -30.61
N GLY A 100 -18.01 -16.09 -30.20
CA GLY A 100 -17.44 -15.10 -29.31
C GLY A 100 -17.90 -15.21 -27.86
N ALA A 101 -18.16 -16.40 -27.34
CA ALA A 101 -18.55 -16.60 -25.95
C ALA A 101 -17.35 -16.52 -25.01
N LEU A 102 -17.57 -15.94 -23.80
CA LEU A 102 -16.68 -16.07 -22.65
C LEU A 102 -17.05 -17.32 -21.86
N LEU A 103 -16.19 -18.32 -21.86
CA LEU A 103 -16.35 -19.56 -21.09
C LEU A 103 -15.73 -19.36 -19.71
N VAL A 104 -16.51 -19.56 -18.64
CA VAL A 104 -16.06 -19.37 -17.25
C VAL A 104 -16.31 -20.62 -16.44
N GLY A 105 -15.28 -21.16 -15.80
CA GLY A 105 -15.46 -22.33 -14.93
C GLY A 105 -14.18 -22.87 -14.31
N THR A 106 -14.37 -23.93 -13.49
CA THR A 106 -13.31 -24.66 -12.79
C THR A 106 -13.09 -26.04 -13.44
N PRO A 107 -12.04 -26.82 -13.07
CA PRO A 107 -11.84 -28.18 -13.54
C PRO A 107 -12.99 -29.16 -13.23
N GLU A 108 -13.92 -28.79 -12.36
CA GLU A 108 -15.15 -29.57 -12.10
C GLU A 108 -16.08 -29.60 -13.32
N ASN A 109 -15.91 -28.64 -14.24
CA ASN A 109 -16.66 -28.63 -15.51
C ASN A 109 -15.95 -29.52 -16.56
N PRO A 110 -16.52 -30.68 -16.93
CA PRO A 110 -15.91 -31.64 -17.86
C PRO A 110 -15.74 -31.09 -19.29
N ASP A 111 -16.54 -30.10 -19.69
CA ASP A 111 -16.46 -29.48 -21.02
C ASP A 111 -15.30 -28.50 -21.14
N LEU A 112 -14.84 -27.92 -20.01
CA LEU A 112 -13.77 -26.93 -19.99
C LEU A 112 -12.39 -27.56 -19.67
N LEU A 113 -12.36 -28.63 -18.88
CA LEU A 113 -11.12 -29.27 -18.45
C LEU A 113 -10.19 -29.64 -19.62
N PRO A 114 -10.67 -30.16 -20.79
CA PRO A 114 -9.81 -30.49 -21.94
C PRO A 114 -9.14 -29.28 -22.60
N LEU A 115 -9.58 -28.03 -22.30
CA LEU A 115 -9.09 -26.80 -22.91
C LEU A 115 -7.81 -26.28 -22.25
N VAL A 116 -7.38 -26.86 -21.14
CA VAL A 116 -6.17 -26.49 -20.38
C VAL A 116 -5.32 -27.70 -20.07
N SER A 117 -4.02 -27.49 -19.88
CA SER A 117 -3.13 -28.56 -19.47
C SER A 117 -3.04 -28.67 -17.94
N GLU A 118 -2.69 -29.85 -17.42
CA GLU A 118 -2.37 -29.99 -15.99
C GLU A 118 -1.22 -29.08 -15.55
N ARG A 119 -0.28 -28.76 -16.45
CA ARG A 119 0.80 -27.83 -16.18
C ARG A 119 0.25 -26.43 -15.90
N ASP A 120 -0.72 -25.96 -16.71
CA ASP A 120 -1.35 -24.65 -16.56
C ASP A 120 -2.13 -24.57 -15.23
N LEU A 121 -2.87 -25.64 -14.88
CA LEU A 121 -3.58 -25.73 -13.62
C LEU A 121 -2.64 -25.70 -12.41
N ARG A 122 -1.52 -26.43 -12.47
CA ARG A 122 -0.49 -26.35 -11.41
C ARG A 122 0.12 -24.95 -11.33
N ALA A 123 0.38 -24.29 -12.46
CA ALA A 123 0.94 -22.94 -12.50
C ALA A 123 -0.05 -21.89 -11.98
N ALA A 124 -1.36 -22.07 -12.20
CA ALA A 124 -2.41 -21.20 -11.64
C ALA A 124 -2.55 -21.33 -10.12
N SER A 125 -2.03 -22.42 -9.50
CA SER A 125 -2.13 -22.66 -8.06
C SER A 125 -3.56 -22.56 -7.50
N GLU A 126 -3.73 -22.26 -6.21
CA GLU A 126 -5.07 -22.19 -5.58
C GLU A 126 -5.85 -20.91 -5.91
N GLU A 127 -5.16 -19.77 -6.03
CA GLU A 127 -5.81 -18.46 -6.20
C GLU A 127 -5.62 -17.84 -7.59
N GLY A 128 -4.81 -18.44 -8.45
CA GLY A 128 -4.55 -17.92 -9.78
C GLY A 128 -5.63 -18.29 -10.81
N TYR A 129 -5.41 -17.82 -12.03
CA TYR A 129 -6.34 -17.97 -13.14
C TYR A 129 -5.61 -18.21 -14.47
N ILE A 130 -6.39 -18.71 -15.44
CA ILE A 130 -6.00 -18.88 -16.83
C ILE A 130 -6.95 -18.07 -17.68
N LEU A 131 -6.43 -17.13 -18.46
CA LEU A 131 -7.15 -16.39 -19.49
C LEU A 131 -6.56 -16.74 -20.84
N ARG A 132 -7.37 -17.31 -21.73
CA ARG A 132 -6.86 -17.82 -23.00
C ARG A 132 -7.87 -17.67 -24.11
N HIS A 133 -7.41 -17.32 -25.31
CA HIS A 133 -8.18 -17.48 -26.54
C HIS A 133 -8.14 -18.95 -26.93
N VAL A 134 -9.32 -19.56 -27.17
CA VAL A 134 -9.47 -20.97 -27.53
C VAL A 134 -10.40 -21.13 -28.73
N VAL A 135 -10.26 -22.23 -29.45
CA VAL A 135 -11.21 -22.62 -30.51
C VAL A 135 -11.92 -23.90 -30.06
N VAL A 136 -13.23 -23.84 -29.90
CA VAL A 136 -14.07 -24.98 -29.51
C VAL A 136 -15.08 -25.25 -30.60
N ASP A 137 -15.09 -26.44 -31.15
CA ASP A 137 -15.95 -26.88 -32.28
C ASP A 137 -15.87 -25.92 -33.50
N GLY A 138 -14.68 -25.36 -33.75
CA GLY A 138 -14.44 -24.41 -34.85
C GLY A 138 -14.81 -22.96 -34.52
N HIS A 139 -15.31 -22.67 -33.34
CA HIS A 139 -15.73 -21.33 -32.89
C HIS A 139 -14.68 -20.67 -31.99
N PRO A 140 -14.22 -19.43 -32.27
CA PRO A 140 -13.31 -18.68 -31.41
C PRO A 140 -14.02 -18.26 -30.12
N ARG A 141 -13.38 -18.43 -28.97
CA ARG A 141 -13.91 -18.12 -27.63
C ARG A 141 -12.81 -17.62 -26.71
N VAL A 142 -13.21 -16.93 -25.65
CA VAL A 142 -12.31 -16.57 -24.54
C VAL A 142 -12.60 -17.52 -23.38
N LEU A 143 -11.57 -18.13 -22.82
CA LEU A 143 -11.65 -19.01 -21.65
C LEU A 143 -11.13 -18.26 -20.42
N LEU A 144 -11.92 -18.23 -19.36
CA LEU A 144 -11.52 -17.90 -18.00
C LEU A 144 -11.65 -19.15 -17.14
N MET A 145 -10.53 -19.70 -16.71
CA MET A 145 -10.49 -20.90 -15.89
C MET A 145 -9.60 -20.70 -14.66
N ALA A 146 -9.97 -21.35 -13.55
CA ALA A 146 -9.21 -21.33 -12.32
C ALA A 146 -9.47 -22.60 -11.51
N ASN A 147 -8.54 -22.97 -10.61
CA ASN A 147 -8.72 -24.16 -9.76
C ASN A 147 -9.88 -23.98 -8.74
N HIS A 148 -10.13 -22.74 -8.31
CA HIS A 148 -11.17 -22.39 -7.34
C HIS A 148 -11.92 -21.11 -7.75
N ASN A 149 -13.13 -20.91 -7.22
CA ASN A 149 -13.98 -19.76 -7.54
C ASN A 149 -13.32 -18.40 -7.28
N ILE A 150 -12.39 -18.30 -6.32
CA ILE A 150 -11.67 -17.04 -6.07
C ILE A 150 -10.75 -16.66 -7.25
N GLY A 151 -10.09 -17.63 -7.86
CA GLY A 151 -9.30 -17.41 -9.06
C GLY A 151 -10.16 -16.96 -10.25
N LEU A 152 -11.42 -17.42 -10.35
CA LEU A 152 -12.37 -16.92 -11.37
C LEU A 152 -12.66 -15.43 -11.15
N LEU A 153 -12.84 -15.01 -9.89
CA LEU A 153 -13.06 -13.59 -9.58
C LEU A 153 -11.84 -12.73 -9.94
N TYR A 154 -10.63 -13.17 -9.57
CA TYR A 154 -9.40 -12.47 -9.91
C TYR A 154 -9.16 -12.43 -11.42
N GLY A 155 -9.45 -13.52 -12.12
CA GLY A 155 -9.36 -13.60 -13.58
C GLY A 155 -10.42 -12.74 -14.29
N ALA A 156 -11.62 -12.59 -13.72
CA ALA A 156 -12.64 -11.67 -14.24
C ALA A 156 -12.14 -10.21 -14.16
N PHE A 157 -11.58 -9.79 -13.04
CA PHE A 157 -10.96 -8.47 -12.94
C PHE A 157 -9.77 -8.31 -13.89
N ALA A 158 -8.97 -9.36 -14.08
CA ALA A 158 -7.85 -9.33 -15.03
C ALA A 158 -8.35 -9.13 -16.48
N LEU A 159 -9.37 -9.87 -16.91
CA LEU A 159 -9.98 -9.67 -18.23
C LEU A 159 -10.50 -8.25 -18.40
N LEU A 160 -11.24 -7.74 -17.42
CA LEU A 160 -11.77 -6.37 -17.46
C LEU A 160 -10.67 -5.31 -17.46
N ARG A 161 -9.52 -5.58 -16.83
CA ARG A 161 -8.33 -4.73 -16.90
C ARG A 161 -7.76 -4.72 -18.33
N GLU A 162 -7.56 -5.88 -18.96
CA GLU A 162 -7.07 -5.96 -20.34
C GLU A 162 -7.95 -5.15 -21.31
N LEU A 163 -9.27 -5.23 -21.15
CA LEU A 163 -10.21 -4.45 -21.96
C LEU A 163 -10.08 -2.93 -21.70
N GLN A 164 -9.97 -2.52 -20.43
CA GLN A 164 -9.77 -1.11 -20.06
C GLN A 164 -8.45 -0.53 -20.59
N LEU A 165 -7.42 -1.36 -20.70
CA LEU A 165 -6.12 -1.00 -21.25
C LEU A 165 -6.09 -1.00 -22.78
N ASN A 166 -7.18 -1.34 -23.44
CA ASN A 166 -7.29 -1.48 -24.90
C ASN A 166 -6.37 -2.56 -25.49
N HIS A 167 -6.08 -3.61 -24.72
CA HIS A 167 -5.25 -4.72 -25.21
C HIS A 167 -6.06 -5.69 -26.07
N PRO A 168 -5.47 -6.26 -27.15
CA PRO A 168 -6.16 -7.24 -27.97
C PRO A 168 -6.43 -8.53 -27.18
N ILE A 169 -7.63 -9.10 -27.34
CA ILE A 169 -8.06 -10.33 -26.64
C ILE A 169 -8.12 -11.57 -27.53
N ASP A 170 -7.85 -11.43 -28.80
CA ASP A 170 -7.81 -12.49 -29.80
C ASP A 170 -6.55 -13.38 -29.73
N HIS A 171 -5.56 -12.96 -28.92
CA HIS A 171 -4.31 -13.67 -28.65
C HIS A 171 -4.03 -13.85 -27.16
N LEU A 172 -5.06 -13.77 -26.30
CA LEU A 172 -4.88 -14.02 -24.87
C LEU A 172 -4.29 -15.40 -24.61
N ASP A 173 -3.20 -15.47 -23.88
CA ASP A 173 -2.60 -16.69 -23.33
C ASP A 173 -1.87 -16.33 -22.03
N MET A 174 -2.63 -16.22 -20.95
CA MET A 174 -2.15 -15.79 -19.65
C MET A 174 -2.43 -16.86 -18.61
N VAL A 175 -1.40 -17.27 -17.88
CA VAL A 175 -1.50 -18.03 -16.64
C VAL A 175 -0.89 -17.16 -15.54
N SER A 176 -1.67 -16.80 -14.55
CA SER A 176 -1.24 -15.89 -13.48
C SER A 176 -1.61 -16.45 -12.11
N ALA A 177 -0.66 -16.41 -11.19
CA ALA A 177 -0.86 -16.79 -9.80
C ALA A 177 -0.10 -15.84 -8.87
N PRO A 178 -0.60 -15.58 -7.65
CA PRO A 178 0.10 -14.73 -6.71
C PRO A 178 1.41 -15.38 -6.24
N ARG A 179 2.49 -14.60 -6.19
CA ARG A 179 3.78 -15.06 -5.65
C ARG A 179 3.77 -15.10 -4.12
N ILE A 180 3.00 -14.23 -3.49
CA ILE A 180 2.88 -14.13 -2.03
C ILE A 180 1.48 -14.60 -1.63
N GLN A 181 1.41 -15.53 -0.66
CA GLN A 181 0.15 -16.18 -0.27
C GLN A 181 -0.81 -15.22 0.45
N ARG A 182 -0.32 -14.43 1.41
CA ARG A 182 -1.11 -13.50 2.20
C ARG A 182 -0.75 -12.07 1.84
N ARG A 183 -1.73 -11.34 1.33
CA ARG A 183 -1.59 -9.97 0.82
C ARG A 183 -2.57 -9.10 1.58
N LEU A 184 -2.07 -8.45 2.65
CA LEU A 184 -2.91 -7.84 3.67
C LEU A 184 -2.88 -6.32 3.61
N LEU A 185 -4.00 -5.71 4.00
CA LEU A 185 -4.05 -4.31 4.40
C LEU A 185 -4.14 -4.22 5.93
N ASN A 186 -3.28 -3.41 6.53
CA ASN A 186 -3.31 -3.13 7.96
C ASN A 186 -3.95 -1.76 8.18
N HIS A 187 -5.15 -1.73 8.76
CA HIS A 187 -5.78 -0.49 9.17
C HIS A 187 -5.27 -0.08 10.56
N TRP A 188 -4.89 1.19 10.70
CA TRP A 188 -4.56 1.76 12.00
C TRP A 188 -5.76 2.52 12.55
N ASP A 189 -6.90 1.84 12.53
CA ASP A 189 -8.22 2.36 12.87
C ASP A 189 -8.57 2.06 14.34
N ASP A 190 -8.88 3.08 15.11
CA ASP A 190 -9.35 2.96 16.49
C ASP A 190 -10.87 2.66 16.54
N LEU A 191 -11.34 2.10 17.66
CA LEU A 191 -12.75 1.78 17.85
C LEU A 191 -13.66 3.00 17.95
N ASN A 192 -13.11 4.20 18.17
CA ASN A 192 -13.81 5.49 18.11
C ASN A 192 -13.82 6.10 16.70
N ARG A 193 -13.33 5.37 15.68
CA ARG A 193 -13.19 5.77 14.28
C ARG A 193 -12.07 6.78 13.99
N PHE A 194 -11.23 7.13 14.94
CA PHE A 194 -9.98 7.79 14.63
C PHE A 194 -9.09 6.84 13.83
N VAL A 195 -8.31 7.38 12.90
CA VAL A 195 -7.31 6.62 12.13
C VAL A 195 -5.95 7.23 12.41
N GLU A 196 -5.09 6.48 13.06
CA GLU A 196 -3.73 6.92 13.33
C GLU A 196 -2.97 7.07 12.01
N ARG A 197 -2.40 8.26 11.77
CA ARG A 197 -1.78 8.61 10.48
C ARG A 197 -2.71 8.44 9.29
N GLY A 198 -4.02 8.56 9.50
CA GLY A 198 -5.03 8.52 8.44
C GLY A 198 -5.24 9.89 7.82
N TYR A 199 -5.22 9.95 6.49
CA TYR A 199 -5.36 11.19 5.72
C TYR A 199 -6.55 11.15 4.75
N ALA A 200 -7.47 10.19 4.96
CA ALA A 200 -8.59 9.92 4.07
C ALA A 200 -9.95 9.94 4.81
N GLY A 201 -10.09 10.83 5.78
CA GLY A 201 -11.27 10.92 6.62
C GLY A 201 -11.21 9.98 7.83
N ARG A 202 -12.38 9.50 8.26
CA ARG A 202 -12.49 8.57 9.39
C ARG A 202 -12.36 7.12 8.94
N SER A 203 -12.26 6.20 9.94
CA SER A 203 -12.35 4.77 9.71
C SER A 203 -13.56 4.38 8.86
N LEU A 204 -13.37 3.43 7.94
CA LEU A 204 -14.47 2.83 7.20
C LEU A 204 -15.45 2.10 8.13
N TRP A 205 -14.96 1.54 9.24
CA TRP A 205 -15.72 0.67 10.11
C TRP A 205 -16.61 1.47 11.05
N GLU A 206 -17.93 1.38 10.83
CA GLU A 206 -18.93 2.09 11.65
C GLU A 206 -19.32 1.24 12.84
N TRP A 207 -18.43 1.16 13.84
CA TRP A 207 -18.58 0.29 15.01
C TRP A 207 -19.88 0.51 15.79
N PHE A 208 -20.46 1.70 15.75
CA PHE A 208 -21.70 2.02 16.47
C PHE A 208 -22.96 1.48 15.78
N GLN A 209 -22.91 1.29 14.46
CA GLN A 209 -24.04 0.78 13.68
C GLN A 209 -23.97 -0.74 13.48
N LEU A 210 -22.78 -1.30 13.54
CA LEU A 210 -22.56 -2.75 13.45
C LEU A 210 -23.06 -3.46 14.70
N PRO A 211 -23.61 -4.69 14.59
CA PRO A 211 -23.82 -5.47 13.36
C PRO A 211 -25.15 -5.19 12.64
N ASP A 212 -26.01 -4.31 13.17
CA ASP A 212 -27.39 -4.11 12.71
C ASP A 212 -27.47 -3.46 11.33
N TYR A 213 -26.48 -2.61 11.02
CA TYR A 213 -26.33 -2.01 9.68
C TYR A 213 -24.91 -2.27 9.14
N VAL A 214 -24.87 -2.90 7.96
CA VAL A 214 -23.62 -3.16 7.23
C VAL A 214 -23.58 -2.21 6.02
N ASP A 215 -22.70 -1.21 6.09
CA ASP A 215 -22.56 -0.21 5.02
C ASP A 215 -22.22 -0.90 3.69
N PRO A 216 -22.93 -0.64 2.60
CA PRO A 216 -22.62 -1.15 1.26
C PRO A 216 -21.16 -0.88 0.83
N ARG A 217 -20.56 0.19 1.34
CA ARG A 217 -19.16 0.55 1.09
C ARG A 217 -18.16 -0.54 1.49
N TYR A 218 -18.50 -1.41 2.46
CA TYR A 218 -17.64 -2.56 2.80
C TYR A 218 -17.53 -3.56 1.64
N ARG A 219 -18.62 -3.74 0.87
CA ARG A 219 -18.58 -4.57 -0.34
C ARG A 219 -17.78 -3.91 -1.45
N ASP A 220 -17.89 -2.60 -1.62
CA ASP A 220 -17.08 -1.85 -2.61
C ASP A 220 -15.59 -1.91 -2.25
N TYR A 221 -15.25 -1.83 -0.96
CA TYR A 221 -13.89 -2.06 -0.45
C TYR A 221 -13.40 -3.49 -0.76
N GLY A 222 -14.22 -4.49 -0.48
CA GLY A 222 -13.91 -5.90 -0.81
C GLY A 222 -13.69 -6.10 -2.30
N ARG A 223 -14.55 -5.49 -3.14
CA ARG A 223 -14.47 -5.51 -4.60
C ARG A 223 -13.18 -4.86 -5.12
N ALA A 224 -12.80 -3.69 -4.59
CA ALA A 224 -11.57 -3.00 -4.96
C ALA A 224 -10.33 -3.86 -4.61
N ASN A 225 -10.29 -4.46 -3.42
CA ASN A 225 -9.20 -5.34 -3.01
C ASN A 225 -9.12 -6.61 -3.87
N ALA A 226 -10.24 -7.25 -4.16
CA ALA A 226 -10.27 -8.44 -5.02
C ALA A 226 -9.74 -8.15 -6.43
N SER A 227 -9.99 -6.94 -6.98
CA SER A 227 -9.46 -6.53 -8.29
C SER A 227 -7.94 -6.50 -8.36
N LEU A 228 -7.28 -6.46 -7.22
CA LEU A 228 -5.82 -6.46 -7.05
C LEU A 228 -5.29 -7.77 -6.48
N GLY A 229 -6.18 -8.70 -6.13
CA GLY A 229 -5.82 -9.95 -5.48
C GLY A 229 -5.42 -9.79 -4.01
N ILE A 230 -5.73 -8.68 -3.35
CA ILE A 230 -5.57 -8.52 -1.89
C ILE A 230 -6.59 -9.41 -1.20
N ASN A 231 -6.13 -10.31 -0.31
CA ASN A 231 -6.95 -11.38 0.25
C ASN A 231 -7.10 -11.34 1.78
N GLY A 232 -6.73 -10.23 2.40
CA GLY A 232 -6.96 -10.05 3.84
C GLY A 232 -6.85 -8.62 4.32
N THR A 233 -7.42 -8.36 5.49
CA THR A 233 -7.38 -7.05 6.14
C THR A 233 -7.35 -7.19 7.66
N VAL A 234 -6.45 -6.46 8.32
CA VAL A 234 -6.46 -6.22 9.76
C VAL A 234 -7.35 -5.02 10.02
N LEU A 235 -8.39 -5.18 10.83
CA LEU A 235 -9.46 -4.16 10.94
C LEU A 235 -9.14 -3.00 11.88
N ASN A 236 -8.19 -3.18 12.79
CA ASN A 236 -7.95 -2.21 13.86
C ASN A 236 -6.46 -1.93 14.08
N ASN A 237 -6.21 -0.81 14.76
CA ASN A 237 -4.90 -0.27 15.03
C ASN A 237 -3.94 -1.29 15.68
N VAL A 238 -2.68 -1.23 15.32
CA VAL A 238 -1.60 -2.02 15.95
C VAL A 238 -1.42 -1.68 17.43
N ASN A 239 -1.80 -0.46 17.86
CA ASN A 239 -1.96 -0.07 19.26
C ASN A 239 -3.33 -0.52 19.78
N ALA A 240 -3.59 -1.82 19.72
CA ALA A 240 -4.90 -2.42 19.83
C ALA A 240 -5.63 -2.08 21.14
N ASP A 241 -6.91 -1.68 21.01
CA ASP A 241 -7.84 -1.63 22.14
C ASP A 241 -8.32 -3.05 22.47
N PRO A 242 -8.13 -3.55 23.71
CA PRO A 242 -8.51 -4.90 24.08
C PRO A 242 -10.03 -5.17 23.96
N LEU A 243 -10.87 -4.14 23.94
CA LEU A 243 -12.31 -4.26 23.74
C LEU A 243 -12.69 -4.96 22.42
N ILE A 244 -11.82 -4.93 21.41
CA ILE A 244 -12.03 -5.64 20.14
C ILE A 244 -12.27 -7.14 20.34
N LEU A 245 -11.74 -7.72 21.42
CA LEU A 245 -11.88 -9.14 21.77
C LEU A 245 -13.12 -9.47 22.59
N THR A 246 -13.96 -8.49 22.95
CA THR A 246 -15.23 -8.75 23.63
C THR A 246 -16.23 -9.38 22.66
N SER A 247 -17.16 -10.20 23.19
CA SER A 247 -18.19 -10.84 22.37
C SER A 247 -19.06 -9.86 21.60
N ASP A 248 -19.25 -8.63 22.12
CA ASP A 248 -19.96 -7.56 21.40
C ASP A 248 -19.23 -7.13 20.14
N TYR A 249 -17.95 -6.78 20.25
CA TYR A 249 -17.15 -6.39 19.09
C TYR A 249 -16.91 -7.56 18.13
N LEU A 250 -16.75 -8.80 18.62
CA LEU A 250 -16.58 -9.96 17.74
C LEU A 250 -17.80 -10.21 16.85
N ARG A 251 -19.04 -9.91 17.31
CA ARG A 251 -20.23 -9.94 16.43
C ARG A 251 -20.17 -8.87 15.34
N LYS A 252 -19.65 -7.68 15.65
CA LYS A 252 -19.43 -6.60 14.66
C LYS A 252 -18.38 -6.99 13.64
N VAL A 253 -17.26 -7.56 14.08
CA VAL A 253 -16.22 -8.12 13.21
C VAL A 253 -16.79 -9.20 12.28
N ALA A 254 -17.64 -10.09 12.80
CA ALA A 254 -18.28 -11.14 11.99
C ALA A 254 -19.18 -10.55 10.89
N ALA A 255 -19.87 -9.44 11.13
CA ALA A 255 -20.66 -8.75 10.12
C ALA A 255 -19.78 -8.19 8.98
N ILE A 256 -18.63 -7.60 9.32
CA ILE A 256 -17.64 -7.15 8.33
C ILE A 256 -17.09 -8.36 7.55
N ALA A 257 -16.66 -9.41 8.25
CA ALA A 257 -16.14 -10.63 7.62
C ALA A 257 -17.12 -11.22 6.60
N ASN A 258 -18.42 -11.27 6.94
CA ASN A 258 -19.46 -11.74 6.04
C ASN A 258 -19.62 -10.87 4.79
N ALA A 259 -19.42 -9.56 4.89
CA ALA A 259 -19.47 -8.63 3.76
C ALA A 259 -18.26 -8.79 2.82
N LEU A 260 -17.09 -9.15 3.36
CA LEU A 260 -15.83 -9.25 2.63
C LEU A 260 -15.58 -10.66 2.04
N ARG A 261 -16.12 -11.71 2.66
CA ARG A 261 -15.92 -13.12 2.25
C ARG A 261 -16.21 -13.41 0.79
N PRO A 262 -17.26 -12.86 0.14
CA PRO A 262 -17.52 -13.09 -1.29
C PRO A 262 -16.36 -12.68 -2.20
N TYR A 263 -15.52 -11.75 -1.73
CA TYR A 263 -14.36 -11.20 -2.43
C TYR A 263 -13.05 -11.89 -2.06
N GLY A 264 -13.11 -13.02 -1.32
CA GLY A 264 -11.93 -13.79 -0.91
C GLY A 264 -11.12 -13.15 0.21
N MET A 265 -11.60 -12.08 0.82
CA MET A 265 -10.89 -11.40 1.89
C MET A 265 -11.18 -12.02 3.25
N ARG A 266 -10.11 -12.39 3.97
CA ARG A 266 -10.16 -12.79 5.37
C ARG A 266 -9.94 -11.59 6.28
N VAL A 267 -10.61 -11.59 7.43
CA VAL A 267 -10.36 -10.59 8.47
C VAL A 267 -9.31 -11.10 9.46
N TYR A 268 -8.49 -10.17 9.91
CA TYR A 268 -7.49 -10.34 10.97
C TYR A 268 -7.75 -9.27 12.02
N LEU A 269 -7.29 -9.50 13.24
CA LEU A 269 -7.37 -8.51 14.32
C LEU A 269 -5.99 -8.21 14.88
N SER A 270 -5.71 -6.95 15.07
CA SER A 270 -4.63 -6.54 15.96
C SER A 270 -5.07 -6.75 17.40
N VAL A 271 -4.25 -7.41 18.21
CA VAL A 271 -4.60 -7.75 19.58
C VAL A 271 -3.53 -7.29 20.57
N ARG A 272 -4.00 -6.80 21.71
CA ARG A 272 -3.13 -6.36 22.78
C ARG A 272 -2.64 -7.55 23.59
N PHE A 273 -1.33 -7.65 23.83
CA PHE A 273 -0.75 -8.78 24.55
C PHE A 273 -1.33 -8.97 25.96
N SER A 274 -1.64 -7.87 26.65
CA SER A 274 -2.23 -7.85 27.99
C SER A 274 -3.74 -8.05 28.05
N ALA A 275 -4.41 -8.32 26.92
CA ALA A 275 -5.87 -8.50 26.87
C ALA A 275 -6.43 -9.49 27.91
N PRO A 276 -5.75 -10.61 28.30
CA PRO A 276 -6.22 -11.47 29.36
C PRO A 276 -6.43 -10.76 30.71
N VAL A 277 -5.64 -9.72 31.00
CA VAL A 277 -5.79 -8.90 32.21
C VAL A 277 -6.89 -7.86 32.05
N GLU A 278 -7.00 -7.23 30.88
CA GLU A 278 -7.86 -6.07 30.66
C GLU A 278 -9.33 -6.44 30.39
N VAL A 279 -9.56 -7.57 29.73
CA VAL A 279 -10.91 -8.04 29.35
C VAL A 279 -11.14 -9.53 29.71
N GLY A 280 -10.22 -10.16 30.42
CA GLY A 280 -10.28 -11.58 30.78
C GLY A 280 -10.28 -11.86 32.28
N ASP A 281 -10.31 -10.82 33.12
CA ASP A 281 -10.31 -10.90 34.57
C ASP A 281 -9.10 -11.69 35.17
N LEU A 282 -8.01 -11.84 34.41
CA LEU A 282 -6.78 -12.45 34.90
C LEU A 282 -5.86 -11.41 35.53
N THR A 283 -4.99 -11.88 36.44
CA THR A 283 -4.02 -10.99 37.12
C THR A 283 -2.67 -10.90 36.43
N THR A 284 -2.47 -11.70 35.39
CA THR A 284 -1.23 -11.78 34.62
C THR A 284 -1.50 -12.04 33.13
N ALA A 285 -0.56 -11.68 32.26
CA ALA A 285 -0.50 -12.12 30.89
C ALA A 285 0.81 -12.89 30.58
N ASP A 286 1.46 -13.47 31.61
CA ASP A 286 2.65 -14.32 31.42
C ASP A 286 2.29 -15.47 30.44
N PRO A 287 2.99 -15.62 29.30
CA PRO A 287 2.69 -16.67 28.33
C PRO A 287 2.88 -18.09 28.85
N PHE A 288 3.58 -18.27 29.97
CA PHE A 288 3.73 -19.57 30.59
C PHE A 288 2.68 -19.88 31.68
N ASP A 289 1.81 -18.92 32.00
CA ASP A 289 0.70 -19.19 32.91
C ASP A 289 -0.38 -20.00 32.20
N PRO A 290 -0.75 -21.20 32.75
CA PRO A 290 -1.77 -22.04 32.13
C PRO A 290 -3.17 -21.39 32.04
N ALA A 291 -3.49 -20.41 32.88
CA ALA A 291 -4.77 -19.70 32.80
C ALA A 291 -4.76 -18.73 31.59
N VAL A 292 -3.65 -18.07 31.31
CA VAL A 292 -3.47 -17.21 30.16
C VAL A 292 -3.55 -18.04 28.87
N GLN A 293 -2.87 -19.19 28.80
CA GLN A 293 -2.94 -20.11 27.66
C GLN A 293 -4.37 -20.58 27.38
N ARG A 294 -5.10 -21.00 28.44
CA ARG A 294 -6.50 -21.39 28.29
C ARG A 294 -7.40 -20.23 27.84
N TRP A 295 -7.15 -19.03 28.33
CA TRP A 295 -7.91 -17.84 27.92
C TRP A 295 -7.77 -17.58 26.44
N TRP A 296 -6.53 -17.58 25.90
CA TRP A 296 -6.29 -17.37 24.47
C TRP A 296 -6.90 -18.49 23.62
N SER A 297 -6.82 -19.76 24.06
CA SER A 297 -7.45 -20.88 23.36
C SER A 297 -8.98 -20.74 23.32
N ALA A 298 -9.61 -20.41 24.45
CA ALA A 298 -11.05 -20.17 24.50
C ALA A 298 -11.49 -18.96 23.66
N LYS A 299 -10.66 -17.91 23.61
CA LYS A 299 -10.92 -16.74 22.79
C LYS A 299 -10.80 -17.09 21.29
N ALA A 300 -9.82 -17.86 20.88
CA ALA A 300 -9.70 -18.38 19.53
C ALA A 300 -10.94 -19.21 19.13
N ASP A 301 -11.37 -20.14 19.99
CA ASP A 301 -12.59 -20.93 19.76
C ASP A 301 -13.84 -20.05 19.58
N GLU A 302 -13.97 -18.99 20.39
CA GLU A 302 -15.07 -18.03 20.26
C GLU A 302 -15.03 -17.31 18.90
N ILE A 303 -13.85 -16.82 18.48
CA ILE A 303 -13.68 -16.12 17.22
C ILE A 303 -14.02 -17.03 16.03
N TYR A 304 -13.45 -18.24 15.98
CA TYR A 304 -13.67 -19.15 14.84
C TYR A 304 -15.09 -19.69 14.77
N ARG A 305 -15.80 -19.77 15.90
CA ARG A 305 -17.24 -20.08 15.88
C ARG A 305 -18.05 -18.99 15.19
N LEU A 306 -17.68 -17.71 15.32
CA LEU A 306 -18.35 -16.57 14.68
C LEU A 306 -17.84 -16.32 13.27
N ILE A 307 -16.56 -16.55 13.03
CA ILE A 307 -15.84 -16.23 11.78
C ILE A 307 -14.98 -17.45 11.40
N PRO A 308 -15.57 -18.46 10.74
CA PRO A 308 -14.87 -19.74 10.48
C PRO A 308 -13.61 -19.61 9.60
N ASP A 309 -13.48 -18.53 8.85
CA ASP A 309 -12.36 -18.20 7.97
C ASP A 309 -11.48 -17.09 8.52
N PHE A 310 -11.53 -16.82 9.83
CA PHE A 310 -10.66 -15.83 10.48
C PHE A 310 -9.19 -16.10 10.19
N GLY A 311 -8.44 -15.06 9.81
CA GLY A 311 -7.06 -15.21 9.33
C GLY A 311 -6.02 -15.34 10.44
N GLY A 312 -6.20 -14.64 11.56
CA GLY A 312 -5.25 -14.66 12.67
C GLY A 312 -5.05 -13.33 13.37
N PHE A 313 -4.04 -13.26 14.21
CA PHE A 313 -3.71 -12.09 15.02
C PHE A 313 -2.51 -11.33 14.48
N LEU A 314 -2.57 -10.00 14.54
CA LEU A 314 -1.42 -9.09 14.45
C LEU A 314 -1.07 -8.59 15.86
N VAL A 315 0.22 -8.62 16.21
CA VAL A 315 0.68 -8.23 17.55
C VAL A 315 1.83 -7.24 17.48
N LYS A 316 1.67 -6.10 18.17
CA LYS A 316 2.74 -5.17 18.54
C LYS A 316 3.00 -5.33 20.04
N ALA A 317 4.20 -5.74 20.43
CA ALA A 317 4.55 -6.03 21.81
C ALA A 317 5.89 -5.43 22.19
N ASN A 318 6.04 -4.97 23.44
CA ASN A 318 7.25 -4.37 24.00
C ASN A 318 7.85 -3.22 23.16
N SER A 319 6.97 -2.40 22.58
CA SER A 319 7.36 -1.26 21.76
C SER A 319 6.42 -0.08 22.05
N GLU A 320 6.95 1.13 22.18
CA GLU A 320 6.18 2.37 22.42
C GLU A 320 5.18 2.26 23.59
N GLY A 321 5.60 1.61 24.67
CA GLY A 321 4.74 1.42 25.85
C GLY A 321 3.68 0.33 25.72
N GLN A 322 3.59 -0.38 24.58
CA GLN A 322 2.71 -1.52 24.47
C GLN A 322 3.26 -2.69 25.32
N PRO A 323 2.40 -3.36 26.12
CA PRO A 323 2.83 -4.49 26.93
C PRO A 323 3.20 -5.68 26.05
N GLY A 324 4.09 -6.52 26.59
CA GLY A 324 4.56 -7.70 25.87
C GLY A 324 5.19 -8.73 26.79
N PRO A 325 5.71 -9.84 26.23
CA PRO A 325 6.26 -10.95 27.02
C PRO A 325 7.47 -10.55 27.89
N GLN A 326 8.24 -9.53 27.46
CA GLN A 326 9.40 -9.07 28.25
C GLN A 326 9.01 -8.48 29.61
N ASN A 327 7.77 -7.99 29.77
CA ASN A 327 7.25 -7.56 31.07
C ASN A 327 7.21 -8.71 32.11
N TYR A 328 7.29 -9.95 31.65
CA TYR A 328 7.28 -11.18 32.45
C TYR A 328 8.61 -11.95 32.38
N GLY A 329 9.67 -11.32 31.86
CA GLY A 329 10.98 -11.96 31.67
C GLY A 329 10.97 -13.06 30.59
N ARG A 330 10.06 -12.96 29.62
CA ARG A 330 9.91 -13.89 28.49
C ARG A 330 10.37 -13.24 27.20
N THR A 331 10.68 -14.07 26.19
CA THR A 331 11.09 -13.59 24.85
C THR A 331 9.87 -13.31 23.97
N HIS A 332 10.05 -12.58 22.88
CA HIS A 332 9.04 -12.42 21.84
C HIS A 332 8.56 -13.78 21.28
N ALA A 333 9.48 -14.76 21.16
CA ALA A 333 9.12 -16.08 20.70
C ALA A 333 8.18 -16.80 21.69
N ASP A 334 8.40 -16.67 22.99
CA ASP A 334 7.50 -17.28 24.00
C ASP A 334 6.09 -16.70 23.89
N GLY A 335 5.98 -15.38 23.75
CA GLY A 335 4.68 -14.72 23.58
C GLY A 335 3.97 -15.07 22.28
N ALA A 336 4.70 -15.05 21.17
CA ALA A 336 4.16 -15.37 19.86
C ALA A 336 3.71 -16.83 19.76
N ASN A 337 4.51 -17.77 20.30
CA ASN A 337 4.23 -19.19 20.27
C ASN A 337 2.99 -19.54 21.11
N MET A 338 2.81 -18.95 22.30
CA MET A 338 1.59 -19.11 23.09
C MET A 338 0.32 -18.76 22.31
N MET A 339 0.32 -17.62 21.60
CA MET A 339 -0.81 -17.23 20.77
C MET A 339 -0.95 -18.12 19.52
N ALA A 340 0.17 -18.55 18.95
CA ALA A 340 0.20 -19.45 17.80
C ALA A 340 -0.43 -20.82 18.15
N ASP A 341 -0.13 -21.36 19.32
CA ASP A 341 -0.73 -22.61 19.81
C ASP A 341 -2.26 -22.52 19.92
N ALA A 342 -2.78 -21.36 20.36
CA ALA A 342 -4.22 -21.14 20.43
C ALA A 342 -4.90 -21.13 19.03
N LEU A 343 -4.15 -20.77 17.96
CA LEU A 343 -4.67 -20.69 16.59
C LEU A 343 -4.45 -21.98 15.77
N VAL A 344 -3.52 -22.86 16.17
CA VAL A 344 -3.20 -24.11 15.44
C VAL A 344 -4.43 -24.96 15.13
N PRO A 345 -5.37 -25.19 16.06
CA PRO A 345 -6.55 -26.03 15.78
C PRO A 345 -7.44 -25.50 14.64
N HIS A 346 -7.30 -24.23 14.33
CA HIS A 346 -8.13 -23.50 13.37
C HIS A 346 -7.39 -23.11 12.09
N GLY A 347 -6.08 -23.36 11.99
CA GLY A 347 -5.24 -23.00 10.86
C GLY A 347 -4.94 -21.49 10.74
N GLY A 348 -5.12 -20.73 11.83
CA GLY A 348 -4.78 -19.31 11.88
C GLY A 348 -3.30 -19.04 12.08
N VAL A 349 -2.88 -17.81 11.80
CA VAL A 349 -1.48 -17.36 11.93
C VAL A 349 -1.34 -16.25 12.95
N VAL A 350 -0.15 -16.15 13.55
CA VAL A 350 0.27 -14.99 14.34
C VAL A 350 1.24 -14.18 13.51
N ILE A 351 0.91 -12.91 13.33
CA ILE A 351 1.76 -11.91 12.68
C ILE A 351 2.39 -11.09 13.80
N TRP A 352 3.68 -11.27 14.03
CA TRP A 352 4.38 -10.60 15.12
C TRP A 352 5.29 -9.51 14.57
N ARG A 353 5.06 -8.25 14.97
CA ARG A 353 5.85 -7.13 14.45
C ARG A 353 7.23 -7.08 15.09
N ALA A 354 8.26 -7.06 14.25
CA ALA A 354 9.63 -6.76 14.65
C ALA A 354 9.85 -5.25 14.62
N PHE A 355 9.11 -4.52 15.44
CA PHE A 355 9.24 -3.08 15.61
C PHE A 355 9.53 -2.80 17.08
N VAL A 356 10.79 -2.50 17.36
CA VAL A 356 11.28 -2.21 18.71
C VAL A 356 11.55 -0.71 18.80
N TYR A 357 10.96 -0.10 19.79
CA TYR A 357 11.12 1.31 20.10
C TYR A 357 11.29 1.47 21.61
N ASP A 358 12.48 1.14 22.10
CA ASP A 358 12.83 1.19 23.51
C ASP A 358 13.64 2.47 23.83
N ASP A 359 13.05 3.38 24.63
CA ASP A 359 13.67 4.62 25.08
C ASP A 359 14.77 4.44 26.12
N LYS A 360 14.86 3.26 26.72
CA LYS A 360 15.92 2.91 27.68
C LYS A 360 17.20 2.43 27.00
N ASN A 361 17.10 2.04 25.73
CA ASN A 361 18.25 1.65 24.94
C ASN A 361 18.82 2.88 24.23
N HIS A 362 20.01 3.30 24.65
CA HIS A 362 20.70 4.46 24.08
C HIS A 362 21.56 4.14 22.84
N GLU A 363 21.52 2.90 22.35
CA GLU A 363 22.14 2.54 21.09
C GLU A 363 21.41 3.15 19.89
N ASP A 364 22.05 3.08 18.71
CA ASP A 364 21.43 3.53 17.48
C ASP A 364 20.09 2.81 17.24
N ARG A 365 19.02 3.58 17.10
CA ARG A 365 17.66 3.06 16.87
C ARG A 365 17.61 2.08 15.69
N ALA A 366 18.42 2.31 14.65
CA ALA A 366 18.49 1.43 13.49
C ALA A 366 18.93 -0.01 13.81
N LYS A 367 19.56 -0.25 14.98
CA LYS A 367 20.04 -1.58 15.40
C LYS A 367 19.01 -2.39 16.19
N GLN A 368 18.09 -1.72 16.88
CA GLN A 368 17.31 -2.32 17.98
C GLN A 368 16.52 -3.55 17.53
N ALA A 369 15.73 -3.46 16.46
CA ALA A 369 14.92 -4.58 16.00
C ALA A 369 15.76 -5.78 15.55
N TYR A 370 16.89 -5.54 14.89
CA TYR A 370 17.80 -6.59 14.48
C TYR A 370 18.42 -7.31 15.69
N ASP A 371 18.96 -6.55 16.64
CA ASP A 371 19.66 -7.10 17.81
C ASP A 371 18.70 -7.91 18.69
N GLU A 372 17.43 -7.54 18.74
CA GLU A 372 16.41 -8.23 19.54
C GLU A 372 15.83 -9.47 18.84
N PHE A 373 15.58 -9.41 17.53
CA PHE A 373 14.89 -10.50 16.82
C PHE A 373 15.83 -11.54 16.21
N LYS A 374 17.01 -11.17 15.72
CA LYS A 374 17.95 -12.13 15.13
C LYS A 374 18.30 -13.31 16.05
N PRO A 375 18.53 -13.14 17.38
CA PRO A 375 18.80 -14.27 18.29
C PRO A 375 17.64 -15.25 18.46
N LEU A 376 16.44 -14.86 17.99
CA LEU A 376 15.22 -15.65 18.06
C LEU A 376 14.95 -16.45 16.78
N ASP A 377 15.83 -16.36 15.78
CA ASP A 377 15.65 -17.11 14.54
C ASP A 377 15.53 -18.62 14.77
N GLY A 378 14.47 -19.22 14.22
CA GLY A 378 14.13 -20.63 14.38
C GLY A 378 13.52 -21.01 15.73
N LYS A 379 13.16 -20.02 16.59
CA LYS A 379 12.46 -20.26 17.87
C LYS A 379 10.95 -20.04 17.77
N PHE A 380 10.47 -19.50 16.66
CA PHE A 380 9.05 -19.28 16.41
C PHE A 380 8.39 -20.54 15.82
N HIS A 381 7.13 -20.76 16.16
CA HIS A 381 6.33 -21.85 15.59
C HIS A 381 6.04 -21.61 14.11
N SER A 382 5.73 -22.67 13.37
CA SER A 382 5.57 -22.64 11.90
C SER A 382 4.40 -21.78 11.40
N ASN A 383 3.44 -21.45 12.28
CA ASN A 383 2.32 -20.55 11.99
C ASN A 383 2.55 -19.11 12.53
N VAL A 384 3.79 -18.77 12.92
CA VAL A 384 4.19 -17.39 13.23
C VAL A 384 4.93 -16.78 12.04
N ILE A 385 4.60 -15.54 11.70
CA ILE A 385 5.26 -14.74 10.67
C ILE A 385 5.78 -13.47 11.35
N ILE A 386 7.05 -13.15 11.16
CA ILE A 386 7.63 -11.92 11.69
C ILE A 386 7.44 -10.81 10.66
N GLN A 387 6.68 -9.77 11.02
CA GLN A 387 6.41 -8.62 10.16
C GLN A 387 7.46 -7.54 10.39
N VAL A 388 8.21 -7.24 9.34
CA VAL A 388 9.37 -6.34 9.32
C VAL A 388 9.08 -5.15 8.40
N LYS A 389 9.32 -3.92 8.86
CA LYS A 389 9.22 -2.71 8.04
C LYS A 389 10.23 -2.74 6.88
N ASN A 390 9.97 -1.95 5.85
CA ASN A 390 10.85 -1.85 4.68
C ASN A 390 12.26 -1.36 5.03
N GLY A 391 12.39 -0.48 6.02
CA GLY A 391 13.66 0.03 6.53
C GLY A 391 13.83 -0.17 8.05
N PRO A 392 15.04 0.03 8.59
CA PRO A 392 15.33 -0.29 9.99
C PRO A 392 14.78 0.70 11.02
N ILE A 393 14.22 1.84 10.58
CA ILE A 393 13.70 2.84 11.51
C ILE A 393 12.16 2.96 11.40
N ASP A 394 11.60 3.64 10.37
CA ASP A 394 10.17 3.95 10.42
C ASP A 394 9.59 4.52 9.12
N PHE A 395 9.46 3.75 8.06
CA PHE A 395 8.81 4.16 6.80
C PHE A 395 9.25 5.51 6.22
N MET A 396 10.50 5.91 6.49
CA MET A 396 11.02 7.17 5.97
C MET A 396 11.04 7.19 4.44
N PRO A 397 10.98 8.36 3.81
CA PRO A 397 10.96 8.49 2.35
C PRO A 397 12.10 7.74 1.65
N ARG A 398 13.25 7.59 2.32
CA ARG A 398 14.34 6.71 1.92
C ARG A 398 15.02 6.11 3.13
N GLU A 399 15.05 4.78 3.16
CA GLU A 399 15.83 3.97 4.08
C GLU A 399 16.54 2.86 3.28
N PRO A 400 17.66 2.30 3.77
CA PRO A 400 18.15 1.03 3.27
C PRO A 400 17.13 -0.07 3.61
N PHE A 401 17.15 -1.19 2.92
CA PHE A 401 16.31 -2.33 3.31
C PHE A 401 16.64 -2.78 4.74
N HIS A 402 15.65 -3.30 5.46
CA HIS A 402 15.82 -3.71 6.86
C HIS A 402 16.77 -4.92 6.97
N PRO A 403 17.82 -4.87 7.83
CA PRO A 403 18.85 -5.92 7.87
C PRO A 403 18.36 -7.29 8.39
N LEU A 404 17.15 -7.38 8.97
CA LEU A 404 16.54 -8.69 9.30
C LEU A 404 16.25 -9.52 8.05
N PHE A 405 16.00 -8.89 6.88
CA PHE A 405 15.87 -9.63 5.63
C PHE A 405 17.21 -10.26 5.27
N GLY A 406 17.24 -11.59 5.34
CA GLY A 406 18.42 -12.41 5.17
C GLY A 406 19.16 -12.77 6.46
N ALA A 407 18.76 -12.24 7.62
CA ALA A 407 19.37 -12.57 8.93
C ALA A 407 18.58 -13.61 9.73
N MET A 408 17.39 -13.98 9.30
CA MET A 408 16.49 -14.95 9.97
C MET A 408 16.03 -16.06 9.02
N PRO A 409 16.93 -16.89 8.48
CA PRO A 409 16.60 -17.86 7.43
C PRO A 409 15.70 -19.01 7.89
N ARG A 410 15.50 -19.21 9.20
CA ARG A 410 14.65 -20.28 9.75
C ARG A 410 13.26 -19.80 10.18
N THR A 411 12.98 -18.52 10.00
CA THR A 411 11.74 -17.89 10.44
C THR A 411 11.09 -17.15 9.29
N PRO A 412 9.82 -17.40 8.93
CA PRO A 412 9.15 -16.67 7.86
C PRO A 412 9.10 -15.18 8.15
N LEU A 413 9.56 -14.36 7.21
CA LEU A 413 9.50 -12.90 7.30
C LEU A 413 8.45 -12.34 6.35
N SER A 414 7.72 -11.34 6.81
CA SER A 414 6.80 -10.54 6.02
C SER A 414 7.32 -9.13 5.88
N LEU A 415 7.15 -8.53 4.71
CA LEU A 415 7.44 -7.12 4.49
C LEU A 415 6.21 -6.27 4.87
N GLU A 416 6.40 -5.32 5.78
CA GLU A 416 5.42 -4.26 6.08
C GLU A 416 5.80 -2.99 5.31
N LEU A 417 4.92 -2.61 4.38
CA LEU A 417 4.98 -1.36 3.64
C LEU A 417 3.97 -0.36 4.21
N GLN A 418 4.15 0.92 3.95
CA GLN A 418 3.18 1.94 4.35
C GLN A 418 2.59 2.60 3.11
N ILE A 419 1.29 2.42 2.90
CA ILE A 419 0.52 3.12 1.87
C ILE A 419 0.17 4.53 2.35
N THR A 420 -0.04 4.65 3.65
CA THR A 420 -0.18 5.92 4.36
C THR A 420 1.10 6.74 4.24
N GLN A 421 0.98 8.03 4.01
CA GLN A 421 2.12 8.93 3.74
C GLN A 421 2.56 9.67 4.99
N GLU A 422 2.94 8.94 6.04
CA GLU A 422 3.25 9.46 7.38
C GLU A 422 4.36 10.52 7.37
N TYR A 423 5.40 10.33 6.55
CA TYR A 423 6.56 11.21 6.43
C TYR A 423 6.68 11.86 5.04
N LEU A 424 5.58 11.97 4.32
CA LEU A 424 5.54 12.37 2.90
C LEU A 424 4.45 13.43 2.67
N GLY A 425 4.26 14.32 3.63
CA GLY A 425 3.27 15.40 3.54
C GLY A 425 1.81 14.99 3.76
N GLY A 426 1.56 13.79 4.31
CA GLY A 426 0.24 13.37 4.80
C GLY A 426 -0.89 13.47 3.77
N SER A 427 -0.75 12.90 2.58
CA SER A 427 -1.71 12.98 1.46
C SER A 427 -2.04 14.41 0.97
N ILE A 428 -1.25 15.41 1.38
CA ILE A 428 -1.27 16.74 0.78
C ILE A 428 -0.30 16.76 -0.40
N HIS A 429 0.87 16.12 -0.24
CA HIS A 429 1.87 15.99 -1.28
C HIS A 429 1.60 14.80 -2.18
N LEU A 430 1.80 14.96 -3.47
CA LEU A 430 1.87 13.84 -4.39
C LEU A 430 3.15 13.05 -4.11
N ALA A 431 3.00 11.79 -3.67
CA ALA A 431 4.08 10.85 -3.48
C ALA A 431 3.61 9.43 -3.84
N HIS A 432 4.01 8.95 -5.04
CA HIS A 432 3.73 7.58 -5.46
C HIS A 432 4.84 6.65 -4.98
N LEU A 433 4.47 5.65 -4.19
CA LEU A 433 5.38 4.82 -3.42
C LEU A 433 5.78 3.51 -4.14
N GLY A 434 5.14 3.20 -5.26
CA GLY A 434 5.47 2.01 -6.05
C GLY A 434 6.97 1.86 -6.34
N PRO A 435 7.69 2.91 -6.80
CA PRO A 435 9.14 2.86 -7.02
C PRO A 435 9.94 2.54 -5.75
N MET A 436 9.56 3.10 -4.59
CA MET A 436 10.23 2.82 -3.31
C MET A 436 10.05 1.35 -2.90
N TRP A 437 8.84 0.82 -3.03
CA TRP A 437 8.57 -0.57 -2.66
C TRP A 437 9.28 -1.56 -3.59
N LYS A 438 9.36 -1.23 -4.88
CA LYS A 438 10.12 -2.02 -5.86
C LYS A 438 11.62 -2.02 -5.54
N GLU A 439 12.19 -0.87 -5.19
CA GLU A 439 13.58 -0.74 -4.77
C GLU A 439 13.90 -1.67 -3.58
N VAL A 440 13.01 -1.74 -2.58
CA VAL A 440 13.17 -2.64 -1.43
C VAL A 440 13.03 -4.11 -1.84
N LEU A 441 11.99 -4.47 -2.61
CA LEU A 441 11.73 -5.85 -3.02
C LEU A 441 12.85 -6.41 -3.91
N ASP A 442 13.50 -5.56 -4.71
CA ASP A 442 14.62 -5.93 -5.58
C ASP A 442 15.98 -5.91 -4.88
N SER A 443 16.06 -5.31 -3.68
CA SER A 443 17.32 -5.23 -2.93
C SER A 443 17.89 -6.62 -2.67
N ASP A 444 19.13 -6.84 -3.10
CA ASP A 444 19.88 -8.10 -2.88
C ASP A 444 20.51 -8.09 -1.50
N THR A 445 20.02 -8.94 -0.62
CA THR A 445 20.55 -9.09 0.73
C THR A 445 21.88 -9.84 0.78
N HIS A 446 22.22 -10.56 -0.28
CA HIS A 446 23.35 -11.50 -0.34
C HIS A 446 23.37 -12.56 0.78
N ALA A 447 22.24 -12.84 1.41
CA ALA A 447 22.16 -13.79 2.53
C ALA A 447 22.57 -15.21 2.14
N ASP A 448 22.18 -15.64 0.92
CA ASP A 448 22.58 -16.93 0.32
C ASP A 448 23.24 -16.69 -1.07
N GLY A 449 24.20 -15.74 -1.11
CA GLY A 449 24.87 -15.32 -2.33
C GLY A 449 24.06 -14.33 -3.18
N PRO A 450 24.56 -14.00 -4.40
CA PRO A 450 23.89 -13.07 -5.29
C PRO A 450 22.48 -13.54 -5.71
N GLY A 451 21.53 -12.60 -5.76
CA GLY A 451 20.13 -12.89 -6.11
C GLY A 451 19.24 -13.25 -4.91
N SER A 452 19.74 -13.10 -3.68
CA SER A 452 18.97 -13.26 -2.45
C SER A 452 18.13 -12.01 -2.17
N THR A 453 17.16 -11.72 -3.06
CA THR A 453 16.38 -10.49 -2.95
C THR A 453 15.38 -10.53 -1.80
N VAL A 454 15.02 -9.36 -1.26
CA VAL A 454 13.96 -9.21 -0.26
C VAL A 454 12.66 -9.84 -0.76
N GLY A 455 12.30 -9.66 -2.03
CA GLY A 455 11.12 -10.28 -2.63
C GLY A 455 11.11 -11.81 -2.52
N ARG A 456 12.26 -12.47 -2.73
CA ARG A 456 12.39 -13.92 -2.60
C ARG A 456 12.38 -14.43 -1.16
N ILE A 457 12.77 -13.60 -0.21
CA ILE A 457 12.62 -13.91 1.23
C ILE A 457 11.14 -13.82 1.59
N VAL A 458 10.46 -12.76 1.18
CA VAL A 458 9.06 -12.48 1.52
C VAL A 458 8.09 -13.48 0.88
N ASP A 459 8.36 -13.96 -0.34
CA ASP A 459 7.55 -15.01 -0.99
C ASP A 459 7.88 -16.43 -0.48
N GLY A 460 8.92 -16.54 0.36
CA GLY A 460 9.38 -17.81 0.95
C GLY A 460 10.20 -18.70 0.01
N SER A 461 10.47 -18.27 -1.23
CA SER A 461 11.17 -19.12 -2.20
C SER A 461 12.67 -19.26 -1.94
N LEU A 462 13.28 -18.30 -1.23
CA LEU A 462 14.71 -18.36 -0.89
C LEU A 462 14.99 -19.42 0.18
N GLU A 463 14.23 -19.39 1.28
CA GLU A 463 14.42 -20.25 2.45
C GLU A 463 13.44 -21.44 2.49
N HIS A 464 12.59 -21.61 1.47
CA HIS A 464 11.59 -22.67 1.34
C HIS A 464 10.54 -22.70 2.48
N HIS A 465 10.09 -21.52 2.91
CA HIS A 465 9.04 -21.41 3.90
C HIS A 465 7.67 -21.78 3.33
N GLY A 466 6.87 -22.50 4.11
CA GLY A 466 5.50 -22.90 3.72
C GLY A 466 4.45 -21.80 3.80
N ILE A 467 4.80 -20.66 4.42
CA ILE A 467 3.93 -19.48 4.53
C ILE A 467 4.67 -18.24 4.08
N SER A 468 3.95 -17.35 3.40
CA SER A 468 4.50 -16.07 2.90
C SER A 468 3.46 -14.96 3.04
N MET A 469 3.92 -13.73 3.28
CA MET A 469 3.03 -12.58 3.52
C MET A 469 3.69 -11.26 3.16
N ILE A 470 2.86 -10.31 2.70
CA ILE A 470 3.16 -8.90 2.60
C ILE A 470 1.98 -8.09 3.17
N ALA A 471 2.27 -7.00 3.85
CA ALA A 471 1.26 -6.14 4.44
C ALA A 471 1.49 -4.67 4.07
N GLY A 472 0.41 -3.92 3.86
CA GLY A 472 0.43 -2.48 3.62
C GLY A 472 -0.40 -1.74 4.66
N VAL A 473 0.18 -0.76 5.35
CA VAL A 473 -0.59 0.14 6.23
C VAL A 473 -1.48 1.01 5.36
N ALA A 474 -2.80 0.89 5.55
CA ALA A 474 -3.79 1.44 4.64
C ALA A 474 -4.03 2.94 4.85
N ASN A 475 -4.05 3.72 3.77
CA ASN A 475 -4.63 5.05 3.74
C ASN A 475 -5.98 5.00 3.01
N ILE A 476 -6.98 4.40 3.65
CA ILE A 476 -8.32 4.18 3.11
C ILE A 476 -9.32 4.56 4.17
N GLY A 477 -10.17 5.54 3.90
CA GLY A 477 -11.12 6.03 4.88
C GLY A 477 -12.45 6.46 4.24
N THR A 478 -13.18 7.31 4.98
CA THR A 478 -14.54 7.75 4.59
C THR A 478 -14.55 8.86 3.55
N ASP A 479 -13.41 9.40 3.15
CA ASP A 479 -13.35 10.35 2.05
C ASP A 479 -13.94 9.72 0.78
N ARG A 480 -14.54 10.58 -0.05
CA ARG A 480 -15.28 10.10 -1.20
C ARG A 480 -14.40 9.36 -2.20
N ASN A 481 -13.16 9.84 -2.39
CA ASN A 481 -12.13 9.22 -3.23
C ASN A 481 -11.33 8.12 -2.51
N TRP A 482 -11.70 7.73 -1.30
CA TRP A 482 -11.10 6.69 -0.45
C TRP A 482 -9.73 7.04 0.18
N CYS A 483 -8.90 7.83 -0.49
CA CYS A 483 -7.48 7.99 -0.14
C CYS A 483 -7.08 9.45 0.16
N GLY A 484 -8.02 10.40 0.19
CA GLY A 484 -7.75 11.82 0.44
C GLY A 484 -7.26 12.55 -0.80
N HIS A 485 -5.99 12.43 -1.18
CA HIS A 485 -5.49 13.01 -2.42
C HIS A 485 -6.01 12.23 -3.66
N PRO A 486 -6.45 12.90 -4.75
CA PRO A 486 -7.03 12.21 -5.92
C PRO A 486 -6.08 11.23 -6.63
N LEU A 487 -4.77 11.37 -6.44
CA LEU A 487 -3.75 10.49 -7.04
C LEU A 487 -3.28 9.38 -6.07
N ASP A 488 -3.64 9.41 -4.79
CA ASP A 488 -3.14 8.46 -3.79
C ASP A 488 -3.68 7.04 -3.95
N ALA A 489 -4.83 6.88 -4.62
CA ALA A 489 -5.34 5.55 -4.97
C ALA A 489 -4.34 4.77 -5.86
N ALA A 490 -3.39 5.45 -6.53
CA ALA A 490 -2.27 4.81 -7.22
C ALA A 490 -1.37 4.00 -6.28
N ASN A 491 -1.23 4.43 -5.01
CA ASN A 491 -0.45 3.70 -4.00
C ASN A 491 -1.16 2.40 -3.59
N TRP A 492 -2.47 2.44 -3.36
CA TRP A 492 -3.25 1.23 -3.09
C TRP A 492 -3.18 0.25 -4.27
N TYR A 493 -3.35 0.75 -5.50
CA TYR A 493 -3.21 -0.05 -6.71
C TYR A 493 -1.83 -0.68 -6.84
N ALA A 494 -0.76 0.11 -6.68
CA ALA A 494 0.62 -0.37 -6.79
C ALA A 494 0.95 -1.42 -5.71
N PHE A 495 0.49 -1.22 -4.47
CA PHE A 495 0.66 -2.22 -3.41
C PHE A 495 0.05 -3.57 -3.83
N GLY A 496 -1.21 -3.58 -4.28
CA GLY A 496 -1.87 -4.83 -4.66
C GLY A 496 -1.20 -5.51 -5.85
N ARG A 497 -0.78 -4.75 -6.87
CA ARG A 497 -0.07 -5.31 -8.04
C ARG A 497 1.28 -5.92 -7.67
N LEU A 498 2.07 -5.24 -6.83
CA LEU A 498 3.35 -5.76 -6.33
C LEU A 498 3.16 -6.92 -5.34
N ALA A 499 2.12 -6.91 -4.54
CA ALA A 499 1.80 -8.02 -3.64
C ALA A 499 1.39 -9.29 -4.41
N TRP A 500 0.74 -9.14 -5.57
CA TRP A 500 0.45 -10.24 -6.48
C TRP A 500 1.69 -10.73 -7.19
N ASP A 501 2.44 -9.82 -7.82
CA ASP A 501 3.68 -10.12 -8.54
C ASP A 501 4.68 -8.97 -8.41
N TYR A 502 5.62 -9.10 -7.48
CA TYR A 502 6.65 -8.09 -7.23
C TYR A 502 7.69 -7.96 -8.36
N THR A 503 7.63 -8.82 -9.39
CA THR A 503 8.50 -8.70 -10.57
C THR A 503 8.02 -7.69 -11.59
N LEU A 504 6.77 -7.19 -11.44
CA LEU A 504 6.22 -6.17 -12.32
C LEU A 504 7.00 -4.85 -12.24
N GLY A 505 7.13 -4.17 -13.39
CA GLY A 505 7.68 -2.83 -13.45
C GLY A 505 6.71 -1.79 -12.90
N THR A 506 7.22 -0.81 -12.18
CA THR A 506 6.40 0.27 -11.60
C THR A 506 5.86 1.22 -12.65
N ASP A 507 6.54 1.37 -13.79
CA ASP A 507 6.08 2.07 -14.97
C ASP A 507 4.80 1.45 -15.56
N THR A 508 4.78 0.12 -15.70
CA THR A 508 3.61 -0.64 -16.12
C THR A 508 2.45 -0.45 -15.14
N ILE A 509 2.70 -0.54 -13.84
CA ILE A 509 1.68 -0.38 -12.81
C ILE A 509 1.07 1.03 -12.82
N ALA A 510 1.91 2.06 -12.95
CA ALA A 510 1.45 3.45 -13.01
C ALA A 510 0.69 3.76 -14.31
N ASP A 511 1.10 3.19 -15.46
CA ASP A 511 0.39 3.30 -16.73
C ASP A 511 -0.99 2.63 -16.67
N GLU A 512 -1.07 1.38 -16.17
CA GLU A 512 -2.33 0.65 -15.94
C GLU A 512 -3.31 1.49 -15.12
N TRP A 513 -2.86 1.96 -13.95
CA TRP A 513 -3.71 2.75 -13.06
C TRP A 513 -4.19 4.04 -13.70
N THR A 514 -3.31 4.75 -14.39
CA THR A 514 -3.62 6.03 -15.05
C THR A 514 -4.69 5.84 -16.14
N ARG A 515 -4.54 4.81 -16.97
CA ARG A 515 -5.52 4.50 -18.04
C ARG A 515 -6.89 4.18 -17.48
N MET A 516 -6.97 3.33 -16.48
CA MET A 516 -8.24 2.91 -15.89
C MET A 516 -8.91 4.00 -15.04
N THR A 517 -8.10 4.92 -14.47
CA THR A 517 -8.59 5.96 -13.55
C THR A 517 -8.93 7.26 -14.29
N PHE A 518 -8.21 7.61 -15.34
CA PHE A 518 -8.39 8.86 -16.06
C PHE A 518 -8.81 8.64 -17.52
N SER A 519 -7.90 8.18 -18.36
CA SER A 519 -8.14 8.11 -19.80
C SER A 519 -7.06 7.31 -20.51
N ASN A 520 -7.39 6.76 -21.69
CA ASN A 520 -6.43 6.18 -22.62
C ASN A 520 -5.82 7.24 -23.58
N ASP A 521 -6.10 8.56 -23.41
CA ASP A 521 -5.42 9.61 -24.16
C ASP A 521 -3.90 9.58 -23.87
N PRO A 522 -3.06 9.39 -24.91
CA PRO A 522 -1.62 9.24 -24.70
C PRO A 522 -0.94 10.44 -24.01
N ARG A 523 -1.51 11.65 -24.13
CA ARG A 523 -1.00 12.84 -23.46
C ARG A 523 -1.29 12.77 -21.96
N VAL A 524 -2.53 12.43 -21.58
CA VAL A 524 -2.94 12.26 -20.19
C VAL A 524 -2.11 11.17 -19.54
N VAL A 525 -2.01 10.00 -20.18
CA VAL A 525 -1.26 8.84 -19.68
C VAL A 525 0.21 9.21 -19.44
N ARG A 526 0.91 9.73 -20.45
CA ARG A 526 2.32 10.09 -20.28
C ARG A 526 2.57 11.12 -19.19
N THR A 527 1.69 12.13 -19.07
CA THR A 527 1.86 13.19 -18.09
C THR A 527 1.68 12.68 -16.69
N ILE A 528 0.59 11.97 -16.41
CA ILE A 528 0.28 11.49 -15.05
C ILE A 528 1.26 10.37 -14.63
N THR A 529 1.55 9.41 -15.51
CA THR A 529 2.53 8.36 -15.25
C THR A 529 3.90 8.93 -14.93
N LYS A 530 4.37 9.93 -15.69
CA LYS A 530 5.64 10.62 -15.40
C LYS A 530 5.61 11.27 -14.00
N MET A 531 4.56 12.03 -13.68
CA MET A 531 4.42 12.68 -12.38
C MET A 531 4.43 11.65 -11.23
N LEU A 532 3.71 10.53 -11.37
CA LEU A 532 3.70 9.46 -10.38
C LEU A 532 5.11 8.88 -10.15
N LEU A 533 5.81 8.50 -11.22
CA LEU A 533 7.11 7.85 -11.13
C LEU A 533 8.21 8.74 -10.54
N GLU A 534 8.12 10.06 -10.78
CA GLU A 534 9.09 11.03 -10.26
C GLU A 534 8.78 11.50 -8.83
N SER A 535 7.53 11.29 -8.36
CA SER A 535 7.03 12.01 -7.18
C SER A 535 7.72 11.63 -5.88
N ARG A 536 8.01 10.36 -5.65
CA ARG A 536 8.74 9.93 -4.45
C ARG A 536 10.13 10.57 -4.39
N GLU A 537 10.85 10.58 -5.51
CA GLU A 537 12.19 11.16 -5.56
C GLU A 537 12.17 12.69 -5.40
N ALA A 538 11.15 13.35 -5.91
CA ALA A 538 10.98 14.79 -5.69
C ALA A 538 10.75 15.11 -4.20
N VAL A 539 9.93 14.32 -3.49
CA VAL A 539 9.73 14.47 -2.04
C VAL A 539 11.04 14.25 -1.29
N VAL A 540 11.77 13.16 -1.59
CA VAL A 540 13.10 12.93 -1.00
C VAL A 540 14.02 14.13 -1.21
N ASN A 541 14.04 14.69 -2.42
CA ASN A 541 14.91 15.79 -2.76
C ASN A 541 14.60 17.08 -1.97
N TYR A 542 13.33 17.45 -1.81
CA TYR A 542 13.02 18.68 -1.08
C TYR A 542 12.87 18.47 0.44
N GLU A 543 12.73 17.25 0.95
CA GLU A 543 12.65 16.99 2.40
C GLU A 543 13.98 16.51 2.97
N MET A 544 14.48 15.36 2.50
CA MET A 544 15.57 14.62 3.13
C MET A 544 16.52 13.98 2.10
N PRO A 545 17.23 14.78 1.32
CA PRO A 545 18.15 14.28 0.29
C PRO A 545 19.36 13.56 0.87
N LEU A 546 20.04 12.78 0.02
CA LEU A 546 21.32 12.12 0.26
C LEU A 546 21.33 11.14 1.45
N GLY A 547 20.15 10.65 1.89
CA GLY A 547 20.04 9.73 3.02
C GLY A 547 19.77 10.43 4.37
N LEU A 548 19.49 11.72 4.38
CA LEU A 548 18.91 12.37 5.56
C LEU A 548 17.55 11.76 5.88
N HIS A 549 17.14 11.80 7.14
CA HIS A 549 15.85 11.28 7.61
C HIS A 549 15.45 11.88 8.95
N HIS A 550 14.17 11.81 9.31
CA HIS A 550 13.59 12.28 10.58
C HIS A 550 13.90 13.74 10.92
N ILE A 551 13.98 14.65 9.96
CA ILE A 551 14.26 16.08 10.19
C ILE A 551 13.02 16.95 10.17
N MET A 552 11.92 16.44 10.75
CA MET A 552 10.60 17.07 10.81
C MET A 552 10.34 17.74 12.15
N ALA A 553 9.58 18.86 12.12
CA ALA A 553 9.30 19.66 13.31
C ALA A 553 8.08 19.18 14.08
N SER A 554 6.89 19.17 13.42
CA SER A 554 5.63 18.98 14.11
C SER A 554 5.38 17.52 14.41
N ASP A 555 5.33 17.16 15.71
CA ASP A 555 5.13 15.79 16.19
C ASP A 555 6.06 14.77 15.48
N HIS A 556 7.27 15.21 15.14
CA HIS A 556 8.30 14.54 14.33
C HIS A 556 7.82 13.90 13.00
N HIS A 557 6.69 14.36 12.47
CA HIS A 557 6.08 13.78 11.25
C HIS A 557 5.78 14.80 10.15
N TYR A 558 5.82 16.11 10.41
CA TYR A 558 5.43 17.10 9.41
C TYR A 558 6.23 18.40 9.47
N GLY A 559 6.57 18.92 8.27
CA GLY A 559 7.27 20.18 8.09
C GLY A 559 8.75 20.14 8.49
N PRO A 560 9.58 21.06 7.94
CA PRO A 560 11.01 21.09 8.25
C PRO A 560 11.26 21.52 9.70
N GLY A 561 12.19 20.84 10.36
CA GLY A 561 12.60 21.18 11.73
C GLY A 561 13.98 20.65 12.10
N PRO A 562 15.00 20.82 11.24
CA PRO A 562 16.33 20.26 11.55
C PRO A 562 16.93 20.78 12.87
N TRP A 563 16.46 21.91 13.40
CA TRP A 563 16.90 22.51 14.69
C TRP A 563 16.30 21.85 15.92
N VAL A 564 15.25 21.03 15.79
CA VAL A 564 14.50 20.48 16.93
C VAL A 564 15.37 19.48 17.70
N ASN A 565 15.46 19.68 19.04
CA ASN A 565 16.30 18.89 19.93
C ASN A 565 15.75 18.75 21.36
N ASP A 566 14.50 19.13 21.58
CA ASP A 566 13.83 19.21 22.89
C ASP A 566 12.61 18.27 23.01
N MET A 567 12.42 17.36 22.08
CA MET A 567 11.39 16.35 22.18
C MET A 567 11.68 15.36 23.32
N LYS A 568 10.62 14.80 23.90
CA LYS A 568 10.67 13.91 25.07
C LYS A 568 11.64 12.75 24.94
N ARG A 569 11.76 12.17 23.74
CA ARG A 569 12.69 11.08 23.44
C ARG A 569 13.85 11.62 22.59
N ALA A 570 15.05 11.16 22.89
CA ALA A 570 16.24 11.55 22.14
C ALA A 570 16.12 11.21 20.63
N ASP A 571 15.61 10.01 20.33
CA ASP A 571 15.42 9.47 18.98
C ASP A 571 14.14 9.96 18.26
N TRP A 572 13.44 10.93 18.81
CA TRP A 572 12.43 11.73 18.10
C TRP A 572 13.02 13.04 17.54
N ASN A 573 14.19 13.45 18.05
CA ASN A 573 14.79 14.72 17.67
C ASN A 573 15.54 14.64 16.35
N PRO A 574 15.28 15.54 15.40
CA PRO A 574 16.03 15.69 14.17
C PRO A 574 17.56 15.74 14.36
N THR A 575 18.03 16.44 15.38
CA THR A 575 19.47 16.55 15.68
C THR A 575 20.13 15.22 16.02
N TYR A 576 19.39 14.26 16.54
CA TYR A 576 19.86 12.89 16.75
C TYR A 576 20.23 12.18 15.45
N TYR A 577 19.49 12.46 14.36
CA TYR A 577 19.68 11.79 13.09
C TYR A 577 20.69 12.48 12.18
N HIS A 578 20.58 13.80 11.99
CA HIS A 578 21.46 14.49 11.04
C HIS A 578 22.83 14.81 11.57
N ARG A 579 23.02 14.94 12.88
CA ARG A 579 24.31 15.19 13.58
C ARG A 579 25.19 16.26 12.96
N ALA A 580 24.58 17.32 12.42
CA ALA A 580 25.30 18.42 11.80
C ALA A 580 26.22 19.12 12.82
N ASP A 581 27.46 19.34 12.42
CA ASP A 581 28.47 20.09 13.16
C ASP A 581 29.40 20.89 12.23
N ALA A 582 30.47 21.49 12.74
CA ALA A 582 31.37 22.29 11.92
C ALA A 582 32.15 21.44 10.90
N GLU A 583 32.28 20.14 11.11
CA GLU A 583 33.05 19.24 10.25
C GLU A 583 32.16 18.68 9.12
N GLY A 584 30.90 18.31 9.41
CA GLY A 584 30.05 17.62 8.43
C GLY A 584 28.62 17.43 8.82
N LEU A 585 27.98 16.48 8.12
CA LEU A 585 26.56 16.12 8.20
C LEU A 585 26.40 14.60 8.07
N GLY A 586 25.39 14.04 8.72
CA GLY A 586 25.03 12.63 8.63
C GLY A 586 25.44 11.81 9.84
N PHE A 587 24.88 10.61 9.93
CA PHE A 587 25.10 9.68 11.05
C PHE A 587 26.16 8.64 10.70
N ASP A 588 27.29 8.61 11.41
CA ASP A 588 28.27 7.54 11.24
C ASP A 588 27.73 6.22 11.82
N ARG A 589 27.33 5.33 10.94
CA ARG A 589 26.89 3.97 11.22
C ARG A 589 27.89 2.90 10.77
N THR A 590 29.10 3.33 10.39
CA THR A 590 30.24 2.44 10.09
C THR A 590 30.91 1.92 11.38
N ALA A 591 31.99 1.18 11.23
CA ALA A 591 32.75 0.65 12.36
C ALA A 591 33.35 1.73 13.28
N THR A 592 33.47 2.98 12.82
CA THR A 592 33.93 4.12 13.60
C THR A 592 32.84 4.80 14.42
N GLY A 593 31.57 4.53 14.06
CA GLY A 593 30.39 5.07 14.74
C GLY A 593 29.58 4.00 15.47
N SER A 594 28.25 3.93 15.19
CA SER A 594 27.37 2.96 15.85
C SER A 594 27.54 1.52 15.39
N ASN A 595 28.24 1.30 14.30
CA ASN A 595 28.46 0.00 13.66
C ASN A 595 27.17 -0.75 13.25
N ALA A 596 26.08 -0.02 12.97
CA ALA A 596 24.85 -0.63 12.47
C ALA A 596 25.05 -1.34 11.12
N LEU A 597 26.01 -0.88 10.33
CA LEU A 597 26.36 -1.49 9.04
C LEU A 597 26.80 -2.96 9.16
N ALA A 598 27.34 -3.38 10.31
CA ALA A 598 27.71 -4.78 10.56
C ALA A 598 26.51 -5.74 10.63
N GLN A 599 25.29 -5.23 10.66
CA GLN A 599 24.07 -6.05 10.60
C GLN A 599 23.72 -6.54 9.18
N TYR A 600 24.38 -5.98 8.16
CA TYR A 600 24.22 -6.39 6.75
C TYR A 600 25.23 -7.45 6.36
N ALA A 601 24.90 -8.23 5.33
CA ALA A 601 25.83 -9.22 4.79
C ALA A 601 27.13 -8.56 4.29
N PRO A 602 28.28 -9.27 4.33
CA PRO A 602 29.59 -8.68 4.05
C PRO A 602 29.70 -7.93 2.71
N PRO A 603 29.08 -8.39 1.57
CA PRO A 603 29.15 -7.65 0.32
C PRO A 603 28.44 -6.29 0.41
N VAL A 604 27.28 -6.23 1.08
CA VAL A 604 26.50 -5.01 1.28
C VAL A 604 27.24 -4.07 2.23
N ALA A 605 27.68 -4.59 3.38
CA ALA A 605 28.44 -3.82 4.37
C ALA A 605 29.73 -3.21 3.78
N LYS A 606 30.42 -3.95 2.90
CA LYS A 606 31.60 -3.45 2.19
C LYS A 606 31.23 -2.33 1.20
N ALA A 607 30.16 -2.51 0.43
CA ALA A 607 29.74 -1.52 -0.57
C ALA A 607 29.29 -0.21 0.06
N TRP A 608 28.57 -0.27 1.19
CA TRP A 608 28.04 0.90 1.88
C TRP A 608 28.99 1.50 2.92
N GLY A 609 30.02 0.77 3.34
CA GLY A 609 30.97 1.19 4.36
C GLY A 609 32.09 2.13 3.90
N ASP A 610 32.25 2.32 2.60
CA ASP A 610 33.24 3.22 2.01
C ASP A 610 32.54 4.38 1.33
N LEU A 611 32.92 5.61 1.65
CA LEU A 611 32.39 6.84 1.04
C LEU A 611 32.42 6.82 -0.49
N ALA A 612 33.44 6.19 -1.09
CA ALA A 612 33.58 6.14 -2.55
C ALA A 612 32.60 5.15 -3.21
N THR A 613 32.13 4.14 -2.48
CA THR A 613 31.25 3.08 -3.02
C THR A 613 29.82 3.16 -2.49
N CYS A 614 29.58 3.83 -1.35
CA CYS A 614 28.26 4.05 -0.81
C CYS A 614 27.38 4.79 -1.85
N PRO A 615 26.15 4.34 -2.12
CA PRO A 615 25.23 5.10 -2.97
C PRO A 615 25.01 6.51 -2.42
N ASP A 616 25.03 7.53 -3.28
CA ASP A 616 24.81 8.93 -2.86
C ASP A 616 23.48 9.09 -2.11
N THR A 617 22.46 8.30 -2.49
CA THR A 617 21.13 8.27 -1.88
C THR A 617 21.11 7.75 -0.43
N LEU A 618 22.15 7.06 0.04
CA LEU A 618 22.29 6.53 1.41
C LEU A 618 23.52 7.10 2.14
N LEU A 619 24.19 8.10 1.53
CA LEU A 619 25.46 8.59 2.01
C LEU A 619 25.37 9.11 3.44
N LEU A 620 24.45 10.02 3.73
CA LEU A 620 24.25 10.61 5.05
C LEU A 620 23.51 9.69 6.03
N TRP A 621 22.98 8.58 5.53
CA TRP A 621 22.44 7.53 6.39
C TRP A 621 23.56 6.77 7.12
N PHE A 622 24.64 6.44 6.40
CA PHE A 622 25.72 5.60 6.92
C PHE A 622 26.96 6.37 7.35
N HIS A 623 27.16 7.59 6.87
CA HIS A 623 28.38 8.35 7.09
C HIS A 623 28.14 9.75 7.63
N HIS A 624 29.04 10.21 8.48
CA HIS A 624 29.22 11.62 8.79
C HIS A 624 30.19 12.21 7.77
N VAL A 625 29.69 13.05 6.87
CA VAL A 625 30.39 13.47 5.65
C VAL A 625 30.82 14.93 5.74
N PRO A 626 32.11 15.23 5.52
CA PRO A 626 32.62 16.61 5.54
C PRO A 626 31.89 17.48 4.49
N TRP A 627 31.55 18.72 4.84
CA TRP A 627 30.86 19.66 3.97
C TRP A 627 31.55 19.86 2.61
N THR A 628 32.89 19.77 2.57
CA THR A 628 33.70 19.94 1.35
C THR A 628 34.06 18.63 0.65
N TYR A 629 33.53 17.48 1.13
CA TYR A 629 33.75 16.18 0.49
C TYR A 629 33.30 16.24 -0.97
N ARG A 630 34.16 15.78 -1.89
CA ARG A 630 33.84 15.76 -3.32
C ARG A 630 33.09 14.48 -3.69
N MET A 631 31.83 14.67 -4.07
CA MET A 631 30.96 13.59 -4.52
C MET A 631 31.30 13.15 -5.95
N ARG A 632 30.69 12.06 -6.42
CA ARG A 632 30.93 11.50 -7.76
C ARG A 632 30.64 12.50 -8.89
N SER A 633 29.74 13.43 -8.68
CA SER A 633 29.46 14.54 -9.62
C SER A 633 30.63 15.53 -9.78
N GLY A 634 31.60 15.48 -8.86
CA GLY A 634 32.69 16.46 -8.75
C GLY A 634 32.35 17.70 -7.94
N ARG A 635 31.09 17.86 -7.49
CA ARG A 635 30.65 18.92 -6.57
C ARG A 635 30.95 18.57 -5.13
N THR A 636 30.92 19.58 -4.25
CA THR A 636 30.99 19.31 -2.82
C THR A 636 29.68 18.70 -2.30
N MET A 637 29.73 18.00 -1.16
CA MET A 637 28.53 17.48 -0.49
C MET A 637 27.54 18.62 -0.18
N TRP A 638 28.06 19.79 0.25
CA TRP A 638 27.24 20.98 0.47
C TRP A 638 26.50 21.42 -0.80
N ASP A 639 27.24 21.53 -1.92
CA ASP A 639 26.64 21.94 -3.19
C ASP A 639 25.55 20.95 -3.65
N GLU A 640 25.83 19.64 -3.57
CA GLU A 640 24.85 18.61 -3.92
C GLU A 640 23.60 18.66 -3.03
N LEU A 641 23.78 18.77 -1.72
CA LEU A 641 22.67 18.91 -0.78
C LEU A 641 21.74 20.06 -1.16
N CYS A 642 22.31 21.26 -1.38
CA CYS A 642 21.53 22.44 -1.74
C CYS A 642 20.85 22.32 -3.12
N LEU A 643 21.53 21.71 -4.09
CA LEU A 643 20.98 21.50 -5.44
C LEU A 643 19.88 20.45 -5.45
N HIS A 644 19.94 19.40 -4.62
CA HIS A 644 18.85 18.44 -4.44
C HIS A 644 17.61 19.13 -3.89
N TYR A 645 17.74 19.95 -2.84
CA TYR A 645 16.63 20.75 -2.33
C TYR A 645 15.99 21.63 -3.42
N GLN A 646 16.80 22.33 -4.21
CA GLN A 646 16.29 23.16 -5.31
C GLN A 646 15.61 22.32 -6.39
N HIS A 647 16.21 21.18 -6.76
CA HIS A 647 15.66 20.28 -7.77
C HIS A 647 14.27 19.75 -7.39
N GLY A 648 14.07 19.40 -6.12
CA GLY A 648 12.76 18.98 -5.62
C GLY A 648 11.69 20.05 -5.82
N VAL A 649 12.01 21.32 -5.51
CA VAL A 649 11.10 22.46 -5.73
C VAL A 649 10.79 22.63 -7.22
N ASP A 650 11.82 22.61 -8.06
CA ASP A 650 11.66 22.83 -9.51
C ASP A 650 10.83 21.72 -10.16
N THR A 651 10.97 20.46 -9.68
CA THR A 651 10.16 19.34 -10.15
C THR A 651 8.68 19.56 -9.86
N VAL A 652 8.31 20.01 -8.66
CA VAL A 652 6.90 20.31 -8.33
C VAL A 652 6.36 21.46 -9.19
N ARG A 653 7.16 22.48 -9.46
CA ARG A 653 6.79 23.58 -10.39
C ARG A 653 6.54 23.09 -11.82
N GLU A 654 7.31 22.13 -12.30
CA GLU A 654 7.07 21.50 -13.60
C GLU A 654 5.78 20.70 -13.62
N TRP A 655 5.45 20.00 -12.54
CA TRP A 655 4.18 19.29 -12.44
C TRP A 655 2.98 20.23 -12.47
N GLN A 656 3.04 21.38 -11.82
CA GLN A 656 1.96 22.37 -11.89
C GLN A 656 1.68 22.78 -13.35
N LYS A 657 2.73 23.06 -14.12
CA LYS A 657 2.60 23.42 -15.55
C LYS A 657 2.04 22.26 -16.37
N SER A 658 2.54 21.04 -16.12
CA SER A 658 2.13 19.82 -16.80
C SER A 658 0.68 19.47 -16.49
N TRP A 659 0.25 19.63 -15.23
CA TRP A 659 -1.12 19.42 -14.79
C TRP A 659 -2.08 20.47 -15.36
N ASP A 660 -1.69 21.74 -15.35
CA ASP A 660 -2.49 22.83 -15.94
C ASP A 660 -2.76 22.58 -17.44
N ALA A 661 -1.81 22.01 -18.16
CA ALA A 661 -1.96 21.65 -19.58
C ALA A 661 -2.99 20.51 -19.81
N LEU A 662 -3.38 19.77 -18.78
CA LEU A 662 -4.42 18.73 -18.86
C LEU A 662 -5.85 19.26 -18.63
N HIS A 663 -6.03 20.56 -18.41
CA HIS A 663 -7.36 21.15 -18.27
C HIS A 663 -8.25 20.81 -19.47
N GLY A 664 -9.48 20.39 -19.19
CA GLY A 664 -10.44 19.94 -20.21
C GLY A 664 -10.22 18.52 -20.76
N SER A 665 -9.12 17.84 -20.36
CA SER A 665 -8.87 16.41 -20.64
C SER A 665 -9.15 15.52 -19.44
N ILE A 666 -9.32 16.13 -18.28
CA ILE A 666 -9.70 15.51 -16.99
C ILE A 666 -10.96 16.25 -16.51
N ASP A 667 -11.81 15.58 -15.74
CA ASP A 667 -12.95 16.24 -15.10
C ASP A 667 -12.51 17.38 -14.19
N ASP A 668 -13.35 18.41 -14.11
CA ASP A 668 -13.03 19.66 -13.42
C ASP A 668 -12.82 19.47 -11.91
N GLU A 669 -13.48 18.50 -11.28
CA GLU A 669 -13.39 18.25 -9.85
C GLU A 669 -11.99 17.76 -9.47
N ARG A 670 -11.53 16.66 -10.07
CA ARG A 670 -10.19 16.11 -9.81
C ARG A 670 -9.09 17.05 -10.32
N TRP A 671 -9.29 17.68 -11.49
CA TRP A 671 -8.31 18.62 -11.99
C TRP A 671 -8.09 19.82 -11.05
N SER A 672 -9.18 20.42 -10.56
CA SER A 672 -9.12 21.55 -9.62
C SER A 672 -8.51 21.15 -8.28
N HIS A 673 -8.86 19.99 -7.75
CA HIS A 673 -8.37 19.51 -6.46
C HIS A 673 -6.85 19.27 -6.51
N VAL A 674 -6.36 18.51 -7.48
CA VAL A 674 -4.90 18.25 -7.65
C VAL A 674 -4.14 19.56 -7.90
N LYS A 675 -4.68 20.50 -8.68
CA LYS A 675 -4.06 21.82 -8.89
C LYS A 675 -3.81 22.56 -7.58
N VAL A 676 -4.78 22.57 -6.67
CA VAL A 676 -4.65 23.22 -5.36
C VAL A 676 -3.61 22.50 -4.50
N LEU A 677 -3.61 21.16 -4.50
CA LEU A 677 -2.65 20.37 -3.74
C LEU A 677 -1.21 20.55 -4.24
N LEU A 678 -0.99 20.56 -5.57
CA LEU A 678 0.34 20.84 -6.14
C LEU A 678 0.84 22.25 -5.80
N ALA A 679 -0.06 23.26 -5.77
CA ALA A 679 0.31 24.59 -5.35
C ALA A 679 0.68 24.64 -3.85
N ARG A 680 0.05 23.82 -3.02
CA ARG A 680 0.42 23.65 -1.62
C ARG A 680 1.76 22.96 -1.48
N GLN A 681 1.97 21.85 -2.19
CA GLN A 681 3.21 21.08 -2.18
C GLN A 681 4.41 21.94 -2.62
N GLU A 682 4.26 22.80 -3.65
CA GLU A 682 5.33 23.71 -4.08
C GLU A 682 5.74 24.69 -2.98
N ARG A 683 4.76 25.30 -2.28
CA ARG A 683 5.07 26.21 -1.17
C ARG A 683 5.79 25.47 -0.03
N GLU A 684 5.36 24.28 0.29
CA GLU A 684 5.98 23.49 1.35
C GLU A 684 7.36 22.98 0.93
N ALA A 685 7.55 22.57 -0.32
CA ALA A 685 8.88 22.22 -0.85
C ALA A 685 9.87 23.39 -0.75
N ARG A 686 9.44 24.63 -1.06
CA ARG A 686 10.27 25.84 -0.84
C ARG A 686 10.57 26.06 0.64
N GLN A 687 9.56 25.89 1.49
CA GLN A 687 9.74 26.01 2.94
C GLN A 687 10.79 25.01 3.46
N TRP A 688 10.76 23.75 2.99
CA TRP A 688 11.74 22.73 3.31
C TRP A 688 13.14 23.14 2.85
N ARG A 689 13.29 23.53 1.56
CA ARG A 689 14.56 23.99 1.00
C ARG A 689 15.14 25.13 1.83
N ASP A 690 14.37 26.18 2.05
CA ASP A 690 14.83 27.42 2.69
C ASP A 690 15.20 27.18 4.17
N ALA A 691 14.39 26.42 4.89
CA ALA A 691 14.62 26.11 6.28
C ALA A 691 15.88 25.26 6.47
N CYS A 692 15.99 24.15 5.71
CA CYS A 692 17.08 23.20 5.85
C CYS A 692 18.42 23.77 5.36
N THR A 693 18.44 24.43 4.19
CA THR A 693 19.70 25.02 3.67
C THR A 693 20.22 26.12 4.57
N GLN A 694 19.37 26.99 5.13
CA GLN A 694 19.82 28.03 6.07
C GLN A 694 20.31 27.43 7.38
N TYR A 695 19.58 26.43 7.94
CA TYR A 695 20.02 25.78 9.16
C TYR A 695 21.38 25.11 9.01
N PHE A 696 21.58 24.29 7.99
CA PHE A 696 22.85 23.60 7.74
C PHE A 696 23.98 24.59 7.37
N GLN A 697 23.63 25.73 6.75
CA GLN A 697 24.59 26.81 6.51
C GLN A 697 25.15 27.40 7.81
N THR A 698 24.42 27.34 8.92
CA THR A 698 24.95 27.79 10.23
C THR A 698 26.15 26.97 10.69
N PHE A 699 26.31 25.72 10.20
CA PHE A 699 27.44 24.84 10.46
C PHE A 699 28.49 24.92 9.36
N SER A 700 28.11 24.71 8.11
CA SER A 700 29.02 24.68 6.95
C SER A 700 29.75 25.99 6.70
N LYS A 701 29.12 27.13 7.00
CA LYS A 701 29.58 28.50 6.68
C LYS A 701 29.87 28.74 5.19
N LEU A 702 29.46 27.83 4.32
CA LEU A 702 29.65 27.92 2.88
C LEU A 702 28.55 28.73 2.22
N PRO A 703 28.80 29.46 1.12
CA PRO A 703 27.76 30.14 0.37
C PRO A 703 26.83 29.13 -0.33
N LEU A 704 25.58 29.54 -0.61
CA LEU A 704 24.71 28.76 -1.47
C LEU A 704 25.33 28.64 -2.88
N PRO A 705 25.29 27.45 -3.51
CA PRO A 705 25.84 27.28 -4.85
C PRO A 705 24.98 27.99 -5.92
N VAL A 706 25.62 28.27 -7.05
CA VAL A 706 24.91 28.82 -8.23
C VAL A 706 23.83 27.84 -8.67
N GLY A 707 22.62 28.35 -8.91
CA GLY A 707 21.45 27.56 -9.30
C GLY A 707 20.48 27.29 -8.15
N VAL A 708 20.83 27.62 -6.91
CA VAL A 708 19.92 27.61 -5.77
C VAL A 708 19.34 29.00 -5.54
N GLU A 709 18.02 29.11 -5.48
CA GLU A 709 17.34 30.37 -5.19
C GLU A 709 17.64 30.85 -3.76
N PRO A 710 17.75 32.15 -3.53
CA PRO A 710 17.90 32.67 -2.17
C PRO A 710 16.62 32.39 -1.36
N PRO A 711 16.75 32.12 -0.04
CA PRO A 711 15.61 31.94 0.84
C PRO A 711 14.66 33.14 0.86
N GLU A 712 13.35 32.89 0.92
CA GLU A 712 12.34 33.99 1.00
C GLU A 712 12.35 34.73 2.33
N HIS A 713 12.64 33.99 3.42
CA HIS A 713 12.64 34.52 4.78
C HIS A 713 13.91 34.08 5.53
N PRO A 714 14.32 34.80 6.56
CA PRO A 714 15.43 34.38 7.43
C PRO A 714 15.08 33.12 8.21
N LEU A 715 16.09 32.34 8.66
CA LEU A 715 15.91 31.10 9.41
C LEU A 715 14.93 31.24 10.59
N ALA A 716 15.04 32.33 11.36
CA ALA A 716 14.16 32.60 12.52
C ALA A 716 12.66 32.67 12.17
N TYR A 717 12.33 32.98 10.91
CA TYR A 717 10.94 32.89 10.45
C TYR A 717 10.45 31.45 10.42
N TYR A 718 11.26 30.53 9.89
CA TYR A 718 10.89 29.12 9.81
C TYR A 718 10.90 28.43 11.17
N GLU A 719 11.82 28.78 12.06
CA GLU A 719 11.88 28.31 13.44
C GLU A 719 10.65 28.76 14.27
N ALA A 720 10.05 29.90 13.92
CA ALA A 720 8.88 30.44 14.59
C ALA A 720 7.55 29.86 14.12
N ILE A 721 7.53 29.08 13.02
CA ILE A 721 6.30 28.48 12.50
C ILE A 721 5.80 27.43 13.50
N LYS A 722 4.54 27.60 13.93
CA LYS A 722 3.82 26.63 14.77
C LYS A 722 2.63 26.10 14.00
N LEU A 723 2.61 24.81 13.76
CA LEU A 723 1.45 24.12 13.20
C LEU A 723 0.63 23.59 14.38
N HIS A 724 -0.55 24.17 14.59
CA HIS A 724 -1.44 23.73 15.68
C HIS A 724 -2.17 22.43 15.36
N TYR A 725 -2.33 22.13 14.06
CA TYR A 725 -2.99 20.91 13.59
C TYR A 725 -2.21 20.38 12.40
N VAL A 726 -1.78 19.14 12.51
CA VAL A 726 -1.18 18.36 11.40
C VAL A 726 -2.10 17.21 11.05
N PRO A 727 -2.21 16.86 9.76
CA PRO A 727 -3.01 15.72 9.35
C PRO A 727 -2.59 14.44 10.07
N GLY A 728 -3.56 13.64 10.54
CA GLY A 728 -3.29 12.34 11.17
C GLY A 728 -2.60 12.39 12.54
N SER A 729 -2.43 13.55 13.16
CA SER A 729 -1.87 13.68 14.49
C SER A 729 -2.82 13.15 15.58
N ALA A 730 -2.26 12.40 16.55
CA ALA A 730 -3.01 11.89 17.70
C ALA A 730 -3.41 12.97 18.71
N GLU A 731 -2.86 14.16 18.65
CA GLU A 731 -3.14 15.26 19.60
C GLU A 731 -4.56 15.87 19.45
N ALA A 732 -5.33 15.41 18.48
CA ALA A 732 -6.75 15.73 18.38
C ALA A 732 -7.63 14.96 19.40
N LYS A 733 -7.01 14.32 20.41
CA LYS A 733 -7.73 13.64 21.51
C LYS A 733 -8.10 14.59 22.61
#